data_7965c11f97779680a7935663599a756d
#
_entry.id   7965c11f97779680a7935663599a756d
#
_cell.length_a   1.000
_cell.length_b   1.000
_cell.length_c   1.000
_cell.angle_alpha   90.00
_cell.angle_beta   90.00
_cell.angle_gamma   90.00
#
_symmetry.space_group_name_H-M   'P 1'
#
loop_
_entity.id
_entity.type
_entity.pdbx_description
1 polymer ?
#
loop_
_entity_poly.entity_id
_entity_poly.type
_entity_poly.pdbx_seq_one_letter_code
_entity_poly.pdbx_strand_id
1 'polypeptide(L)'
;MPKDTSIKKILVIGSGPIVIGQGCEFDYSGTQACKALREEGYEVVLVNSNPATIMTDPETSPRTYIEPITPEFVEKIIIREKPDALLPTLGGQTALNCAMELHRSGVLEREKVRMIGANADAIDRGEDRNLFKEAMLRIGLDVPRSGIAHTMEEARRVAGDIGSFPLIVRPAFTLGGMGGGVAYNKTEFEEICARGLDLSPVSEILIEESLIGWKEFEMEVMRDRADNCVVICSIENIDPMGVHTGDSITVAPIQTLTDREYQAMRDASFAVIREIGVETGGSNIQFAINPANGRMIVIEMNPRVSRSSALASKATGFPIAKLAAKLAVGYTLDELRNDITRETPACFEPTIDYVVTKVPRFTFEKFKQADEHLTTSMKSVGEAMAIGRTFKESLQKALRSLETGRWGWGFDAKAPQAPSAEEITRKLAVPTAERIFWIQTAFSNGFSLDEVQQLTQIDPWFLAQMQDLARAGDSLDKLDLREAKKLGFSDRQIALARGTTEENIRKERLEQGIVPGYRLVDTCAAEFEAYTPYFYSTYGDENEARETGRKKILILGGGPNRIGQGIEFDYCCVHASMALREMGYETIIVNSNPETVSTDYDSSDKLFFEPLTLEDVLHICEQEKPDGVIVQFGGQTPLNLANALEAHGVPIIGTSPKAIDLAEDREHFSALLKELGLKQADAGTATNVEDAAAIAARIG
;
A
#
# COMPACT_ATOMS: atom_id res chain seq x y z
N MET A 1 -2.19 -10.34 -35.58
CA MET A 1 -2.51 -10.97 -34.28
C MET A 1 -1.46 -10.51 -33.30
N PRO A 2 -1.85 -9.91 -32.20
CA PRO A 2 -0.92 -9.29 -31.29
C PRO A 2 -0.05 -10.28 -30.50
N LYS A 3 -0.59 -11.44 -30.17
CA LYS A 3 0.01 -12.49 -29.34
C LYS A 3 1.23 -13.13 -29.98
N ASP A 4 2.33 -13.23 -29.23
CA ASP A 4 3.55 -13.94 -29.67
C ASP A 4 3.34 -15.46 -29.65
N THR A 5 3.13 -16.03 -30.84
CA THR A 5 2.90 -17.48 -31.02
C THR A 5 4.18 -18.32 -30.95
N SER A 6 5.35 -17.69 -30.88
CA SER A 6 6.64 -18.40 -30.72
C SER A 6 6.84 -18.86 -29.27
N ILE A 7 6.17 -18.22 -28.30
CA ILE A 7 6.15 -18.62 -26.90
C ILE A 7 5.00 -19.61 -26.68
N LYS A 8 5.26 -20.68 -25.95
CA LYS A 8 4.27 -21.67 -25.51
C LYS A 8 4.27 -21.82 -23.99
N LYS A 9 5.46 -21.82 -23.39
CA LYS A 9 5.64 -22.02 -21.95
C LYS A 9 6.41 -20.86 -21.34
N ILE A 10 5.90 -20.33 -20.24
CA ILE A 10 6.47 -19.17 -19.54
C ILE A 10 6.77 -19.56 -18.09
N LEU A 11 7.99 -19.30 -17.63
CA LEU A 11 8.35 -19.36 -16.22
C LEU A 11 8.14 -18.00 -15.59
N VAL A 12 7.32 -17.96 -14.55
CA VAL A 12 7.07 -16.78 -13.70
C VAL A 12 7.85 -16.95 -12.40
N ILE A 13 8.63 -15.95 -12.01
CA ILE A 13 9.31 -15.93 -10.73
C ILE A 13 8.52 -15.08 -9.76
N GLY A 14 8.13 -15.64 -8.62
CA GLY A 14 7.47 -14.93 -7.52
C GLY A 14 8.44 -14.12 -6.66
N SER A 15 7.94 -13.57 -5.56
CA SER A 15 8.68 -12.67 -4.69
C SER A 15 9.37 -13.33 -3.49
N GLY A 16 9.06 -14.59 -3.22
CA GLY A 16 9.55 -15.27 -2.02
C GLY A 16 8.79 -14.89 -0.75
N PRO A 17 9.45 -14.93 0.42
CA PRO A 17 8.83 -14.56 1.68
C PRO A 17 8.53 -13.06 1.75
N ILE A 18 7.51 -12.70 2.55
CA ILE A 18 7.22 -11.30 2.83
C ILE A 18 8.32 -10.73 3.71
N VAL A 19 8.89 -9.61 3.27
CA VAL A 19 9.89 -8.84 4.00
C VAL A 19 9.50 -7.34 3.98
N ILE A 20 10.02 -6.56 4.92
CA ILE A 20 9.84 -5.10 4.87
C ILE A 20 10.40 -4.58 3.55
N GLY A 21 9.57 -3.86 2.78
CA GLY A 21 9.90 -3.37 1.44
C GLY A 21 9.45 -4.26 0.28
N GLN A 22 9.03 -5.51 0.54
CA GLN A 22 8.51 -6.44 -0.46
C GLN A 22 7.42 -7.31 0.18
N GLY A 23 6.18 -6.81 0.17
CA GLY A 23 5.04 -7.40 0.85
C GLY A 23 4.08 -8.18 -0.05
N CYS A 24 2.79 -8.12 0.29
CA CYS A 24 1.73 -8.92 -0.34
C CYS A 24 1.37 -8.46 -1.75
N GLU A 25 1.76 -7.27 -2.17
CA GLU A 25 1.50 -6.71 -3.49
C GLU A 25 2.04 -7.58 -4.65
N PHE A 26 3.04 -8.39 -4.37
CA PHE A 26 3.60 -9.33 -5.36
C PHE A 26 2.84 -10.65 -5.44
N ASP A 27 2.06 -11.01 -4.42
CA ASP A 27 1.07 -12.09 -4.57
C ASP A 27 -0.04 -11.66 -5.54
N TYR A 28 -0.55 -10.43 -5.37
CA TYR A 28 -1.48 -9.82 -6.33
C TYR A 28 -0.91 -9.86 -7.76
N SER A 29 0.26 -9.27 -7.99
CA SER A 29 0.81 -9.13 -9.34
C SER A 29 1.15 -10.47 -9.99
N GLY A 30 1.69 -11.42 -9.23
CA GLY A 30 2.01 -12.76 -9.71
C GLY A 30 0.75 -13.59 -10.02
N THR A 31 -0.26 -13.52 -9.18
CA THR A 31 -1.57 -14.17 -9.40
C THR A 31 -2.23 -13.65 -10.67
N GLN A 32 -2.31 -12.33 -10.85
CA GLN A 32 -2.90 -11.70 -12.03
C GLN A 32 -2.11 -12.03 -13.31
N ALA A 33 -0.78 -12.10 -13.22
CA ALA A 33 0.06 -12.52 -14.35
C ALA A 33 -0.23 -13.96 -14.76
N CYS A 34 -0.24 -14.89 -13.81
CA CYS A 34 -0.52 -16.30 -14.09
C CYS A 34 -1.91 -16.48 -14.73
N LYS A 35 -2.94 -15.80 -14.19
CA LYS A 35 -4.29 -15.81 -14.76
C LYS A 35 -4.30 -15.27 -16.19
N ALA A 36 -3.74 -14.08 -16.42
CA ALA A 36 -3.70 -13.43 -17.74
C ALA A 36 -3.00 -14.27 -18.79
N LEU A 37 -1.85 -14.86 -18.46
CA LEU A 37 -1.09 -15.71 -19.39
C LEU A 37 -1.82 -17.01 -19.70
N ARG A 38 -2.50 -17.62 -18.71
CA ARG A 38 -3.32 -18.81 -18.93
C ARG A 38 -4.54 -18.54 -19.79
N GLU A 39 -5.23 -17.41 -19.57
CA GLU A 39 -6.35 -16.94 -20.42
C GLU A 39 -5.92 -16.82 -21.88
N GLU A 40 -4.68 -16.38 -22.12
CA GLU A 40 -4.07 -16.32 -23.47
C GLU A 40 -3.63 -17.68 -23.99
N GLY A 41 -3.73 -18.76 -23.21
CA GLY A 41 -3.44 -20.13 -23.59
C GLY A 41 -1.94 -20.50 -23.53
N TYR A 42 -1.14 -19.77 -22.75
CA TYR A 42 0.23 -20.16 -22.43
C TYR A 42 0.28 -21.20 -21.31
N GLU A 43 1.24 -22.13 -21.38
CA GLU A 43 1.59 -22.99 -20.26
C GLU A 43 2.41 -22.18 -19.25
N VAL A 44 1.91 -22.04 -18.01
CA VAL A 44 2.57 -21.28 -16.96
C VAL A 44 3.24 -22.22 -15.98
N VAL A 45 4.51 -21.99 -15.71
CA VAL A 45 5.28 -22.59 -14.63
C VAL A 45 5.60 -21.48 -13.63
N LEU A 46 5.30 -21.69 -12.35
CA LEU A 46 5.57 -20.75 -11.29
C LEU A 46 6.63 -21.27 -10.33
N VAL A 47 7.55 -20.43 -9.90
CA VAL A 47 8.42 -20.69 -8.75
C VAL A 47 8.22 -19.60 -7.70
N ASN A 48 7.86 -20.00 -6.49
CA ASN A 48 7.77 -19.13 -5.32
C ASN A 48 7.98 -19.94 -4.05
N SER A 49 8.70 -19.38 -3.07
CA SER A 49 8.99 -20.09 -1.82
C SER A 49 7.96 -19.84 -0.71
N ASN A 50 6.99 -18.95 -0.92
CA ASN A 50 5.95 -18.63 0.07
C ASN A 50 4.70 -19.49 -0.15
N PRO A 51 4.40 -20.46 0.72
CA PRO A 51 3.24 -21.35 0.54
C PRO A 51 1.89 -20.72 0.94
N ALA A 52 1.91 -19.54 1.58
CA ALA A 52 0.69 -18.87 2.04
C ALA A 52 0.07 -17.92 0.98
N THR A 53 0.61 -17.88 -0.22
CA THR A 53 0.16 -16.99 -1.30
C THR A 53 -0.90 -17.64 -2.18
N ILE A 54 -1.79 -16.84 -2.76
CA ILE A 54 -2.74 -17.28 -3.80
C ILE A 54 -2.00 -17.67 -5.09
N MET A 55 -0.88 -17.00 -5.41
CA MET A 55 -0.12 -17.37 -6.60
C MET A 55 0.39 -18.80 -6.56
N THR A 56 0.71 -19.36 -5.37
CA THR A 56 1.17 -20.73 -5.20
C THR A 56 0.07 -21.76 -5.12
N ASP A 57 -1.19 -21.32 -5.16
CA ASP A 57 -2.33 -22.23 -5.19
C ASP A 57 -2.36 -23.05 -6.48
N PRO A 58 -2.70 -24.37 -6.40
CA PRO A 58 -2.76 -25.25 -7.59
C PRO A 58 -3.68 -24.74 -8.71
N GLU A 59 -4.72 -23.96 -8.36
CA GLU A 59 -5.64 -23.39 -9.35
C GLU A 59 -5.03 -22.21 -10.12
N THR A 60 -4.03 -21.54 -9.57
CA THR A 60 -3.39 -20.38 -10.19
C THR A 60 -2.41 -20.78 -11.30
N SER A 61 -1.60 -21.80 -11.06
CA SER A 61 -0.63 -22.29 -12.06
C SER A 61 -0.69 -23.82 -12.20
N PRO A 62 -0.66 -24.38 -13.44
CA PRO A 62 -0.65 -25.83 -13.64
C PRO A 62 0.57 -26.52 -13.05
N ARG A 63 1.68 -25.80 -12.91
CA ARG A 63 2.92 -26.26 -12.30
C ARG A 63 3.53 -25.21 -11.41
N THR A 64 3.50 -25.48 -10.09
CA THR A 64 4.06 -24.60 -9.07
C THR A 64 5.21 -25.30 -8.36
N TYR A 65 6.37 -24.64 -8.31
CA TYR A 65 7.54 -25.04 -7.55
C TYR A 65 7.62 -24.19 -6.27
N ILE A 66 7.42 -24.82 -5.12
CA ILE A 66 7.65 -24.21 -3.81
C ILE A 66 9.11 -24.45 -3.44
N GLU A 67 9.99 -23.65 -4.00
CA GLU A 67 11.44 -23.77 -3.90
C GLU A 67 12.09 -22.40 -3.63
N PRO A 68 13.31 -22.37 -3.10
CA PRO A 68 14.06 -21.13 -2.94
C PRO A 68 14.24 -20.38 -4.26
N ILE A 69 14.03 -19.08 -4.23
CA ILE A 69 14.24 -18.19 -5.38
C ILE A 69 15.73 -17.83 -5.44
N THR A 70 16.54 -18.80 -5.84
CA THR A 70 17.97 -18.61 -6.09
C THR A 70 18.32 -19.06 -7.52
N PRO A 71 19.35 -18.49 -8.13
CA PRO A 71 19.76 -18.88 -9.50
C PRO A 71 19.95 -20.37 -9.65
N GLU A 72 20.54 -21.04 -8.67
CA GLU A 72 20.79 -22.49 -8.68
C GLU A 72 19.47 -23.30 -8.78
N PHE A 73 18.46 -22.97 -7.99
CA PHE A 73 17.19 -23.69 -8.02
C PHE A 73 16.40 -23.36 -9.29
N VAL A 74 16.37 -22.09 -9.66
CA VAL A 74 15.64 -21.65 -10.86
C VAL A 74 16.30 -22.21 -12.14
N GLU A 75 17.62 -22.32 -12.21
CA GLU A 75 18.31 -23.02 -13.30
C GLU A 75 17.87 -24.48 -13.44
N LYS A 76 17.77 -25.22 -12.32
CA LYS A 76 17.30 -26.62 -12.33
C LYS A 76 15.85 -26.72 -12.85
N ILE A 77 15.00 -25.75 -12.50
CA ILE A 77 13.63 -25.67 -13.01
C ILE A 77 13.64 -25.38 -14.52
N ILE A 78 14.43 -24.43 -14.98
CA ILE A 78 14.57 -24.08 -16.39
C ILE A 78 15.03 -25.33 -17.22
N ILE A 79 16.05 -26.05 -16.76
CA ILE A 79 16.54 -27.26 -17.43
C ILE A 79 15.45 -28.34 -17.50
N ARG A 80 14.65 -28.48 -16.45
CA ARG A 80 13.60 -29.48 -16.36
C ARG A 80 12.37 -29.12 -17.20
N GLU A 81 11.90 -27.88 -17.09
CA GLU A 81 10.65 -27.42 -17.70
C GLU A 81 10.82 -26.89 -19.11
N LYS A 82 12.03 -26.43 -19.47
CA LYS A 82 12.38 -25.85 -20.78
C LYS A 82 11.39 -24.76 -21.21
N PRO A 83 11.21 -23.71 -20.44
CA PRO A 83 10.33 -22.62 -20.80
C PRO A 83 10.91 -21.85 -22.00
N ASP A 84 10.04 -21.30 -22.84
CA ASP A 84 10.45 -20.42 -23.95
C ASP A 84 10.79 -19.01 -23.43
N ALA A 85 10.17 -18.60 -22.32
CA ALA A 85 10.34 -17.28 -21.77
C ALA A 85 10.35 -17.29 -20.23
N LEU A 86 11.00 -16.25 -19.66
CA LEU A 86 11.07 -15.94 -18.23
C LEU A 86 10.46 -14.57 -18.00
N LEU A 87 9.49 -14.47 -17.08
CA LEU A 87 8.84 -13.23 -16.68
C LEU A 87 9.20 -12.88 -15.21
N PRO A 88 10.17 -11.96 -14.96
CA PRO A 88 10.61 -11.62 -13.62
C PRO A 88 9.97 -10.35 -13.07
N THR A 89 9.35 -9.52 -13.91
CA THR A 89 8.95 -8.13 -13.56
C THR A 89 7.73 -8.04 -12.64
N LEU A 90 7.13 -9.16 -12.26
CA LEU A 90 5.94 -9.24 -11.42
C LEU A 90 6.22 -9.88 -10.04
N GLY A 91 7.47 -10.27 -9.77
CA GLY A 91 7.91 -10.88 -8.51
C GLY A 91 8.84 -10.00 -7.65
N GLY A 92 8.81 -8.69 -7.86
CA GLY A 92 9.60 -7.74 -7.07
C GLY A 92 11.11 -7.82 -7.34
N GLN A 93 11.88 -7.25 -6.42
CA GLN A 93 13.34 -7.17 -6.54
C GLN A 93 14.01 -8.55 -6.49
N THR A 94 13.46 -9.46 -5.68
CA THR A 94 13.98 -10.85 -5.60
C THR A 94 13.95 -11.53 -6.95
N ALA A 95 12.85 -11.42 -7.68
CA ALA A 95 12.72 -12.02 -9.02
C ALA A 95 13.66 -11.37 -10.05
N LEU A 96 13.77 -10.03 -10.03
CA LEU A 96 14.69 -9.31 -10.93
C LEU A 96 16.14 -9.71 -10.68
N ASN A 97 16.59 -9.71 -9.43
CA ASN A 97 17.96 -10.09 -9.08
C ASN A 97 18.29 -11.51 -9.53
N CYS A 98 17.38 -12.46 -9.27
CA CYS A 98 17.55 -13.85 -9.72
C CYS A 98 17.64 -13.94 -11.25
N ALA A 99 16.77 -13.25 -11.98
CA ALA A 99 16.78 -13.25 -13.44
C ALA A 99 18.06 -12.63 -14.02
N MET A 100 18.57 -11.55 -13.43
CA MET A 100 19.82 -10.91 -13.85
C MET A 100 21.04 -11.80 -13.60
N GLU A 101 21.08 -12.53 -12.49
CA GLU A 101 22.15 -13.50 -12.24
C GLU A 101 22.10 -14.68 -13.21
N LEU A 102 20.91 -15.20 -13.56
CA LEU A 102 20.73 -16.23 -14.59
C LEU A 102 21.15 -15.72 -15.98
N HIS A 103 20.89 -14.45 -16.28
CA HIS A 103 21.36 -13.82 -17.51
C HIS A 103 22.89 -13.71 -17.55
N ARG A 104 23.49 -13.14 -16.51
CA ARG A 104 24.95 -12.90 -16.41
C ARG A 104 25.74 -14.21 -16.38
N SER A 105 25.20 -15.28 -15.81
CA SER A 105 25.82 -16.61 -15.81
C SER A 105 25.65 -17.36 -17.13
N GLY A 106 24.94 -16.79 -18.13
CA GLY A 106 24.72 -17.41 -19.45
C GLY A 106 23.70 -18.56 -19.46
N VAL A 107 22.98 -18.79 -18.37
CA VAL A 107 21.94 -19.84 -18.28
C VAL A 107 20.82 -19.58 -19.27
N LEU A 108 20.30 -18.36 -19.35
CA LEU A 108 19.18 -18.01 -20.23
C LEU A 108 19.56 -18.21 -21.71
N GLU A 109 20.78 -17.84 -22.11
CA GLU A 109 21.28 -18.02 -23.46
C GLU A 109 21.47 -19.52 -23.80
N ARG A 110 22.11 -20.27 -22.89
CA ARG A 110 22.37 -21.71 -23.07
C ARG A 110 21.07 -22.50 -23.21
N GLU A 111 20.06 -22.20 -22.40
CA GLU A 111 18.78 -22.90 -22.41
C GLU A 111 17.76 -22.26 -23.39
N LYS A 112 18.15 -21.18 -24.09
CA LYS A 112 17.33 -20.44 -25.09
C LYS A 112 16.04 -19.85 -24.48
N VAL A 113 16.12 -19.37 -23.27
CA VAL A 113 14.99 -18.72 -22.54
C VAL A 113 15.06 -17.21 -22.77
N ARG A 114 13.99 -16.63 -23.31
CA ARG A 114 13.88 -15.19 -23.53
C ARG A 114 13.35 -14.50 -22.27
N MET A 115 14.02 -13.46 -21.80
CA MET A 115 13.49 -12.60 -20.76
C MET A 115 12.43 -11.68 -21.35
N ILE A 116 11.22 -11.65 -20.76
CA ILE A 116 10.08 -10.82 -21.18
C ILE A 116 9.62 -9.91 -20.04
N GLY A 117 8.84 -8.87 -20.36
CA GLY A 117 8.44 -7.82 -19.40
C GLY A 117 9.43 -6.66 -19.40
N ALA A 118 10.69 -6.92 -19.07
CA ALA A 118 11.82 -6.01 -19.28
C ALA A 118 13.03 -6.83 -19.70
N ASN A 119 13.86 -6.29 -20.58
CA ASN A 119 15.12 -6.93 -20.97
C ASN A 119 16.24 -6.59 -19.98
N ALA A 120 17.35 -7.32 -20.03
CA ALA A 120 18.45 -7.17 -19.09
C ALA A 120 19.06 -5.75 -19.11
N ASP A 121 19.20 -5.14 -20.31
CA ASP A 121 19.75 -3.79 -20.45
C ASP A 121 18.84 -2.73 -19.84
N ALA A 122 17.52 -2.90 -19.94
CA ALA A 122 16.56 -1.99 -19.30
C ALA A 122 16.58 -2.14 -17.77
N ILE A 123 16.71 -3.37 -17.27
CA ILE A 123 16.84 -3.62 -15.82
C ILE A 123 18.14 -3.00 -15.30
N ASP A 124 19.29 -3.24 -15.95
CA ASP A 124 20.58 -2.66 -15.54
C ASP A 124 20.53 -1.13 -15.56
N ARG A 125 19.96 -0.50 -16.61
CA ARG A 125 19.81 0.96 -16.67
C ARG A 125 18.87 1.53 -15.62
N GLY A 126 17.83 0.80 -15.24
CA GLY A 126 16.88 1.24 -14.21
C GLY A 126 17.43 1.08 -12.79
N GLU A 127 18.20 0.02 -12.53
CA GLU A 127 18.64 -0.35 -11.18
C GLU A 127 20.05 0.17 -10.83
N ASP A 128 20.95 0.30 -11.83
CA ASP A 128 22.29 0.86 -11.61
C ASP A 128 22.22 2.38 -11.58
N ARG A 129 22.62 2.99 -10.46
CA ARG A 129 22.53 4.43 -10.22
C ARG A 129 23.34 5.28 -11.21
N ASN A 130 24.51 4.80 -11.64
CA ASN A 130 25.34 5.53 -12.57
C ASN A 130 24.74 5.49 -13.98
N LEU A 131 24.32 4.31 -14.42
CA LEU A 131 23.63 4.14 -15.70
C LEU A 131 22.32 4.92 -15.75
N PHE A 132 21.55 4.93 -14.66
CA PHE A 132 20.34 5.72 -14.54
C PHE A 132 20.62 7.23 -14.63
N LYS A 133 21.59 7.72 -13.86
CA LYS A 133 22.01 9.13 -13.88
C LYS A 133 22.44 9.56 -15.29
N GLU A 134 23.29 8.77 -15.96
CA GLU A 134 23.71 9.05 -17.32
C GLU A 134 22.54 9.06 -18.30
N ALA A 135 21.59 8.14 -18.16
CA ALA A 135 20.38 8.08 -18.97
C ALA A 135 19.53 9.33 -18.78
N MET A 136 19.30 9.78 -17.54
CA MET A 136 18.52 10.99 -17.27
C MET A 136 19.19 12.25 -17.86
N LEU A 137 20.49 12.38 -17.69
CA LEU A 137 21.23 13.52 -18.25
C LEU A 137 21.19 13.55 -19.79
N ARG A 138 21.21 12.39 -20.48
CA ARG A 138 21.06 12.31 -21.94
C ARG A 138 19.76 12.85 -22.46
N ILE A 139 18.66 12.67 -21.71
CA ILE A 139 17.35 13.21 -22.08
C ILE A 139 17.05 14.59 -21.51
N GLY A 140 18.06 15.22 -20.88
CA GLY A 140 17.97 16.56 -20.38
C GLY A 140 17.17 16.72 -19.07
N LEU A 141 16.98 15.63 -18.33
CA LEU A 141 16.33 15.66 -17.02
C LEU A 141 17.38 15.81 -15.91
N ASP A 142 16.98 16.53 -14.88
CA ASP A 142 17.83 16.80 -13.73
C ASP A 142 17.75 15.65 -12.71
N VAL A 143 18.87 15.38 -12.06
CA VAL A 143 19.03 14.37 -11.00
C VAL A 143 19.77 15.01 -9.83
N PRO A 144 19.81 14.37 -8.63
CA PRO A 144 20.58 14.89 -7.52
C PRO A 144 22.04 15.13 -7.93
N ARG A 145 22.57 16.32 -7.62
CA ARG A 145 24.00 16.57 -7.82
C ARG A 145 24.79 15.60 -6.96
N SER A 146 25.71 14.88 -7.56
CA SER A 146 26.41 13.80 -6.88
C SER A 146 27.79 13.56 -7.48
N GLY A 147 28.68 12.95 -6.69
CA GLY A 147 29.97 12.50 -7.14
C GLY A 147 30.49 11.34 -6.30
N ILE A 148 31.32 10.52 -6.93
CA ILE A 148 31.99 9.39 -6.29
C ILE A 148 33.32 9.88 -5.72
N ALA A 149 33.72 9.36 -4.57
CA ALA A 149 35.00 9.60 -3.94
C ALA A 149 35.59 8.30 -3.37
N HIS A 150 36.90 8.10 -3.62
CA HIS A 150 37.69 7.00 -3.07
C HIS A 150 38.64 7.48 -1.96
N THR A 151 38.73 8.78 -1.79
CA THR A 151 39.59 9.41 -0.77
C THR A 151 38.87 10.59 -0.14
N MET A 152 39.31 10.98 1.06
CA MET A 152 38.78 12.17 1.75
C MET A 152 39.03 13.47 0.96
N GLU A 153 40.10 13.55 0.18
CA GLU A 153 40.40 14.72 -0.66
C GLU A 153 39.37 14.83 -1.80
N GLU A 154 39.06 13.73 -2.46
CA GLU A 154 38.02 13.68 -3.47
C GLU A 154 36.65 13.98 -2.86
N ALA A 155 36.36 13.46 -1.69
CA ALA A 155 35.11 13.72 -0.98
C ALA A 155 34.90 15.23 -0.72
N ARG A 156 35.93 15.91 -0.27
CA ARG A 156 35.89 17.38 -0.07
C ARG A 156 35.70 18.15 -1.37
N ARG A 157 36.29 17.69 -2.46
CA ARG A 157 36.12 18.31 -3.78
C ARG A 157 34.67 18.16 -4.24
N VAL A 158 34.12 16.96 -4.17
CA VAL A 158 32.71 16.69 -4.52
C VAL A 158 31.74 17.53 -3.66
N ALA A 159 31.99 17.62 -2.35
CA ALA A 159 31.18 18.48 -1.48
C ALA A 159 31.27 19.96 -1.85
N GLY A 160 32.45 20.41 -2.26
CA GLY A 160 32.67 21.79 -2.78
C GLY A 160 31.91 22.06 -4.09
N ASP A 161 31.88 21.08 -4.98
CA ASP A 161 31.16 21.19 -6.26
C ASP A 161 29.64 21.18 -6.08
N ILE A 162 29.12 20.42 -5.10
CA ILE A 162 27.69 20.45 -4.71
C ILE A 162 27.33 21.77 -4.04
N GLY A 163 28.20 22.29 -3.17
CA GLY A 163 28.17 23.66 -2.66
C GLY A 163 27.15 23.95 -1.54
N SER A 164 26.44 22.96 -1.01
CA SER A 164 25.45 23.14 0.06
C SER A 164 25.34 21.93 0.98
N PHE A 165 25.00 22.16 2.24
CA PHE A 165 24.56 21.14 3.19
C PHE A 165 23.04 21.21 3.35
N PRO A 166 22.38 20.11 3.78
CA PRO A 166 22.95 18.79 4.09
C PRO A 166 23.43 18.01 2.86
N LEU A 167 24.33 17.04 3.09
CA LEU A 167 24.83 16.11 2.08
C LEU A 167 24.50 14.67 2.52
N ILE A 168 24.19 13.80 1.56
CA ILE A 168 24.00 12.37 1.80
C ILE A 168 25.29 11.66 1.40
N VAL A 169 25.80 10.79 2.26
CA VAL A 169 26.96 9.94 2.00
C VAL A 169 26.54 8.48 2.05
N ARG A 170 26.86 7.73 1.01
CA ARG A 170 26.49 6.31 0.89
C ARG A 170 27.73 5.49 0.49
N PRO A 171 28.22 4.58 1.36
CA PRO A 171 29.28 3.66 0.98
C PRO A 171 28.81 2.68 -0.10
N ALA A 172 29.70 2.37 -1.05
CA ALA A 172 29.44 1.37 -2.07
C ALA A 172 29.51 -0.05 -1.47
N PHE A 173 28.67 -0.95 -1.98
CA PHE A 173 28.62 -2.37 -1.64
C PHE A 173 28.38 -2.69 -0.15
N THR A 174 27.74 -1.80 0.61
CA THR A 174 27.32 -2.07 1.99
C THR A 174 25.86 -2.50 2.04
N LEU A 175 25.54 -3.48 2.91
CA LEU A 175 24.19 -3.96 3.14
C LEU A 175 23.42 -3.03 4.09
N GLY A 176 22.16 -2.70 3.73
CA GLY A 176 21.25 -1.99 4.63
C GLY A 176 21.64 -0.53 4.95
N GLY A 177 22.47 0.11 4.11
CA GLY A 177 22.89 1.50 4.32
C GLY A 177 23.92 1.71 5.42
N MET A 178 24.59 0.64 5.86
CA MET A 178 25.63 0.72 6.88
C MET A 178 26.77 1.67 6.48
N GLY A 179 27.18 2.53 7.40
CA GLY A 179 28.27 3.49 7.21
C GLY A 179 27.88 4.77 6.48
N GLY A 180 26.68 4.82 5.87
CA GLY A 180 26.13 6.03 5.28
C GLY A 180 25.48 6.95 6.31
N GLY A 181 25.05 8.12 5.85
CA GLY A 181 24.36 9.09 6.70
C GLY A 181 24.11 10.42 6.03
N VAL A 182 23.39 11.28 6.73
CA VAL A 182 23.16 12.68 6.34
C VAL A 182 24.10 13.55 7.15
N ALA A 183 24.90 14.35 6.45
CA ALA A 183 25.81 15.32 7.04
C ALA A 183 25.18 16.70 6.97
N TYR A 184 24.87 17.30 8.10
CA TYR A 184 24.27 18.64 8.17
C TYR A 184 25.33 19.77 8.19
N ASN A 185 26.57 19.40 8.46
CA ASN A 185 27.70 20.33 8.51
C ASN A 185 29.01 19.63 8.13
N LYS A 186 30.08 20.44 8.00
CA LYS A 186 31.38 19.93 7.58
C LYS A 186 31.97 18.90 8.54
N THR A 187 31.76 19.04 9.85
CA THR A 187 32.31 18.09 10.84
C THR A 187 31.68 16.71 10.68
N GLU A 188 30.36 16.65 10.66
CA GLU A 188 29.61 15.41 10.41
C GLU A 188 29.99 14.79 9.06
N PHE A 189 30.15 15.62 8.01
CA PHE A 189 30.58 15.15 6.70
C PHE A 189 31.94 14.43 6.74
N GLU A 190 32.94 15.03 7.38
CA GLU A 190 34.26 14.40 7.52
C GLU A 190 34.19 13.04 8.25
N GLU A 191 33.41 12.97 9.34
CA GLU A 191 33.23 11.76 10.12
C GLU A 191 32.52 10.65 9.33
N ILE A 192 31.42 11.01 8.66
CA ILE A 192 30.62 10.03 7.88
C ILE A 192 31.41 9.54 6.67
N CYS A 193 32.09 10.43 5.94
CA CYS A 193 32.91 10.04 4.81
C CYS A 193 34.08 9.10 5.23
N ALA A 194 34.80 9.44 6.29
CA ALA A 194 35.88 8.59 6.78
C ALA A 194 35.39 7.19 7.14
N ARG A 195 34.30 7.11 7.89
CA ARG A 195 33.66 5.84 8.24
C ARG A 195 33.16 5.08 7.00
N GLY A 196 32.55 5.79 6.04
CA GLY A 196 32.04 5.20 4.81
C GLY A 196 33.13 4.60 3.93
N LEU A 197 34.26 5.30 3.78
CA LEU A 197 35.42 4.82 3.04
C LEU A 197 36.05 3.58 3.69
N ASP A 198 36.09 3.52 5.03
CA ASP A 198 36.63 2.40 5.80
C ASP A 198 35.70 1.16 5.70
N LEU A 199 34.40 1.35 5.71
CA LEU A 199 33.40 0.26 5.65
C LEU A 199 33.15 -0.25 4.25
N SER A 200 33.42 0.53 3.20
CA SER A 200 33.25 0.08 1.83
C SER A 200 34.36 -0.91 1.42
N PRO A 201 34.02 -2.12 0.96
CA PRO A 201 35.02 -3.13 0.51
C PRO A 201 35.93 -2.63 -0.61
N VAL A 202 35.52 -1.62 -1.35
CA VAL A 202 36.25 -1.00 -2.46
C VAL A 202 36.71 0.41 -2.16
N SER A 203 36.60 0.85 -0.89
CA SER A 203 36.92 2.22 -0.45
C SER A 203 36.27 3.28 -1.34
N GLU A 204 34.99 3.16 -1.58
CA GLU A 204 34.19 4.06 -2.44
C GLU A 204 32.96 4.57 -1.69
N ILE A 205 32.72 5.86 -1.79
CA ILE A 205 31.51 6.51 -1.29
C ILE A 205 30.87 7.37 -2.41
N LEU A 206 29.55 7.37 -2.48
CA LEU A 206 28.75 8.31 -3.23
C LEU A 206 28.36 9.46 -2.29
N ILE A 207 28.55 10.71 -2.75
CA ILE A 207 28.14 11.94 -2.06
C ILE A 207 27.08 12.60 -2.93
N GLU A 208 25.93 12.92 -2.34
CA GLU A 208 24.80 13.51 -3.06
C GLU A 208 24.26 14.74 -2.33
N GLU A 209 23.70 15.70 -3.09
CA GLU A 209 22.88 16.74 -2.48
C GLU A 209 21.69 16.14 -1.78
N SER A 210 21.36 16.67 -0.61
CA SER A 210 20.19 16.23 0.14
C SER A 210 18.93 16.86 -0.42
N LEU A 211 17.91 16.03 -0.57
CA LEU A 211 16.56 16.44 -0.96
C LEU A 211 15.60 16.50 0.24
N ILE A 212 16.11 16.39 1.46
CA ILE A 212 15.29 16.48 2.68
C ILE A 212 14.46 17.76 2.64
N GLY A 213 13.17 17.63 2.87
CA GLY A 213 12.22 18.74 2.83
C GLY A 213 11.65 19.06 1.45
N TRP A 214 12.08 18.37 0.38
CA TRP A 214 11.45 18.50 -0.93
C TRP A 214 10.15 17.70 -0.98
N LYS A 215 9.22 18.13 -1.83
CA LYS A 215 7.98 17.40 -2.12
C LYS A 215 8.30 16.15 -2.94
N GLU A 216 7.63 15.04 -2.66
CA GLU A 216 7.82 13.77 -3.36
C GLU A 216 6.56 13.36 -4.12
N PHE A 217 6.76 12.92 -5.36
CA PHE A 217 5.71 12.49 -6.27
C PHE A 217 6.07 11.19 -6.97
N GLU A 218 5.05 10.42 -7.31
CA GLU A 218 5.22 9.18 -8.06
C GLU A 218 4.26 9.14 -9.25
N MET A 219 4.75 8.62 -10.37
CA MET A 219 3.96 8.39 -11.57
C MET A 219 3.99 6.89 -11.91
N GLU A 220 2.82 6.26 -11.88
CA GLU A 220 2.65 4.90 -12.39
C GLU A 220 2.41 4.97 -13.89
N VAL A 221 3.35 4.48 -14.67
CA VAL A 221 3.38 4.63 -16.13
C VAL A 221 3.44 3.27 -16.80
N MET A 222 2.69 3.09 -17.89
CA MET A 222 2.82 1.93 -18.77
C MET A 222 3.27 2.33 -20.16
N ARG A 223 4.09 1.48 -20.76
CA ARG A 223 4.52 1.62 -22.16
C ARG A 223 4.51 0.26 -22.84
N ASP A 224 4.09 0.22 -24.10
CA ASP A 224 4.12 -0.95 -24.97
C ASP A 224 5.20 -0.83 -26.07
N ARG A 225 5.37 -1.89 -26.84
CA ARG A 225 6.35 -1.94 -27.92
C ARG A 225 6.02 -1.07 -29.14
N ALA A 226 4.77 -0.60 -29.25
CA ALA A 226 4.34 0.36 -30.28
C ALA A 226 4.54 1.81 -29.84
N ASP A 227 5.18 2.03 -28.68
CA ASP A 227 5.44 3.32 -28.04
C ASP A 227 4.18 4.05 -27.54
N ASN A 228 3.07 3.35 -27.34
CA ASN A 228 1.97 3.90 -26.58
C ASN A 228 2.40 4.06 -25.12
N CYS A 229 2.33 5.27 -24.59
CA CYS A 229 2.63 5.59 -23.20
C CYS A 229 1.40 6.15 -22.50
N VAL A 230 1.14 5.73 -21.27
CA VAL A 230 0.01 6.18 -20.47
C VAL A 230 0.40 6.30 -19.00
N VAL A 231 -0.01 7.38 -18.35
CA VAL A 231 0.05 7.53 -16.89
C VAL A 231 -1.21 6.90 -16.31
N ILE A 232 -1.06 5.86 -15.53
CA ILE A 232 -2.19 5.15 -14.91
C ILE A 232 -2.66 5.87 -13.66
N CYS A 233 -1.72 6.34 -12.85
CA CYS A 233 -2.01 7.03 -11.61
C CYS A 233 -0.88 8.00 -11.25
N SER A 234 -1.25 9.14 -10.75
CA SER A 234 -0.32 10.10 -10.14
C SER A 234 -0.51 10.10 -8.62
N ILE A 235 0.58 10.08 -7.88
CA ILE A 235 0.59 9.89 -6.42
C ILE A 235 1.47 10.98 -5.80
N GLU A 236 1.05 11.50 -4.66
CA GLU A 236 1.77 12.51 -3.89
C GLU A 236 1.97 12.04 -2.44
N ASN A 237 3.18 12.22 -1.92
CA ASN A 237 3.49 11.96 -0.53
C ASN A 237 3.17 13.18 0.33
N ILE A 238 2.49 12.99 1.45
CA ILE A 238 2.23 14.06 2.44
C ILE A 238 3.52 14.40 3.17
N ASP A 239 4.28 13.38 3.58
CA ASP A 239 5.57 13.57 4.22
C ASP A 239 6.60 14.04 3.17
N PRO A 240 7.42 15.05 3.50
CA PRO A 240 8.49 15.48 2.61
C PRO A 240 9.59 14.42 2.49
N MET A 241 10.43 14.55 1.46
CA MET A 241 11.65 13.75 1.30
C MET A 241 12.45 13.69 2.60
N GLY A 242 12.94 12.51 2.94
CA GLY A 242 13.59 12.17 4.21
C GLY A 242 12.84 11.08 4.96
N VAL A 243 11.54 10.92 4.71
CA VAL A 243 10.74 9.73 5.06
C VAL A 243 10.65 8.85 3.82
N HIS A 244 10.86 7.53 3.97
CA HIS A 244 10.71 6.59 2.86
C HIS A 244 9.28 6.62 2.30
N THR A 245 9.10 6.61 0.98
CA THR A 245 7.77 6.69 0.35
C THR A 245 6.80 5.61 0.85
N GLY A 246 7.28 4.37 1.13
CA GLY A 246 6.48 3.30 1.74
C GLY A 246 5.97 3.62 3.15
N ASP A 247 6.64 4.51 3.87
CA ASP A 247 6.31 4.94 5.24
C ASP A 247 5.54 6.27 5.27
N SER A 248 5.38 6.92 4.11
CA SER A 248 4.61 8.15 3.97
C SER A 248 3.12 7.87 3.78
N ILE A 249 2.29 8.81 4.25
CA ILE A 249 0.88 8.89 3.82
C ILE A 249 0.88 9.39 2.39
N THR A 250 0.21 8.66 1.48
CA THR A 250 0.16 9.02 0.07
C THR A 250 -1.26 9.30 -0.39
N VAL A 251 -1.40 10.21 -1.35
CA VAL A 251 -2.68 10.66 -1.89
C VAL A 251 -2.67 10.53 -3.41
N ALA A 252 -3.75 10.02 -3.95
CA ALA A 252 -3.99 9.98 -5.40
C ALA A 252 -5.39 10.56 -5.71
N PRO A 253 -5.52 11.34 -6.80
CA PRO A 253 -4.45 11.87 -7.65
C PRO A 253 -3.66 12.97 -6.93
N ILE A 254 -2.56 13.43 -7.53
CA ILE A 254 -1.78 14.57 -7.04
C ILE A 254 -2.69 15.79 -6.81
N GLN A 255 -2.53 16.46 -5.66
CA GLN A 255 -3.38 17.57 -5.22
C GLN A 255 -2.69 18.94 -5.33
N THR A 256 -1.36 18.98 -5.23
CA THR A 256 -0.61 20.22 -5.01
C THR A 256 0.20 20.73 -6.21
N LEU A 257 0.14 20.03 -7.35
CA LEU A 257 0.70 20.49 -8.61
C LEU A 257 -0.31 21.30 -9.41
N THR A 258 0.17 22.34 -10.07
CA THR A 258 -0.58 22.98 -11.15
C THR A 258 -0.62 22.05 -12.38
N ASP A 259 -1.60 22.25 -13.27
CA ASP A 259 -1.67 21.49 -14.52
C ASP A 259 -0.37 21.56 -15.34
N ARG A 260 0.27 22.72 -15.39
CA ARG A 260 1.55 22.91 -16.07
C ARG A 260 2.67 22.05 -15.48
N GLU A 261 2.77 22.00 -14.16
CA GLU A 261 3.77 21.17 -13.46
C GLU A 261 3.47 19.67 -13.65
N TYR A 262 2.19 19.30 -13.58
CA TYR A 262 1.75 17.95 -13.86
C TYR A 262 2.10 17.49 -15.27
N GLN A 263 1.82 18.32 -16.30
CA GLN A 263 2.16 17.99 -17.68
C GLN A 263 3.69 17.88 -17.88
N ALA A 264 4.48 18.73 -17.26
CA ALA A 264 5.93 18.61 -17.30
C ALA A 264 6.44 17.32 -16.68
N MET A 265 5.86 16.89 -15.56
CA MET A 265 6.20 15.62 -14.89
C MET A 265 5.75 14.42 -15.73
N ARG A 266 4.57 14.49 -16.34
CA ARG A 266 4.05 13.48 -17.27
C ARG A 266 4.97 13.29 -18.48
N ASP A 267 5.37 14.38 -19.13
CA ASP A 267 6.28 14.34 -20.27
C ASP A 267 7.66 13.79 -19.87
N ALA A 268 8.18 14.17 -18.71
CA ALA A 268 9.40 13.63 -18.14
C ALA A 268 9.28 12.11 -17.90
N SER A 269 8.14 11.64 -17.38
CA SER A 269 7.89 10.22 -17.15
C SER A 269 7.94 9.42 -18.44
N PHE A 270 7.36 9.93 -19.52
CA PHE A 270 7.42 9.28 -20.83
C PHE A 270 8.82 9.28 -21.42
N ALA A 271 9.60 10.35 -21.20
CA ALA A 271 10.99 10.39 -21.61
C ALA A 271 11.83 9.36 -20.83
N VAL A 272 11.62 9.25 -19.52
CA VAL A 272 12.33 8.28 -18.65
C VAL A 272 12.06 6.83 -19.09
N ILE A 273 10.79 6.42 -19.23
CA ILE A 273 10.47 5.03 -19.57
C ILE A 273 10.99 4.64 -20.95
N ARG A 274 11.03 5.59 -21.91
CA ARG A 274 11.62 5.40 -23.24
C ARG A 274 13.13 5.24 -23.17
N GLU A 275 13.83 6.09 -22.44
CA GLU A 275 15.28 6.09 -22.32
C GLU A 275 15.80 4.84 -21.61
N ILE A 276 15.12 4.42 -20.53
CA ILE A 276 15.44 3.18 -19.81
C ILE A 276 15.17 1.98 -20.72
N GLY A 277 14.14 2.03 -21.57
CA GLY A 277 13.84 1.00 -22.56
C GLY A 277 12.88 -0.06 -22.05
N VAL A 278 12.06 0.23 -21.04
CA VAL A 278 10.91 -0.63 -20.72
C VAL A 278 9.85 -0.42 -21.79
N GLU A 279 9.48 -1.48 -22.49
CA GLU A 279 8.58 -1.44 -23.65
C GLU A 279 7.46 -2.48 -23.58
N THR A 280 7.37 -3.22 -22.48
CA THR A 280 6.37 -4.27 -22.29
C THR A 280 5.94 -4.35 -20.83
N GLY A 281 5.52 -3.21 -20.27
CA GLY A 281 5.03 -3.24 -18.89
C GLY A 281 4.84 -1.90 -18.23
N GLY A 282 4.52 -1.96 -16.93
CA GLY A 282 4.36 -0.84 -16.03
C GLY A 282 5.62 -0.56 -15.23
N SER A 283 5.77 0.69 -14.83
CA SER A 283 6.90 1.18 -14.04
C SER A 283 6.47 2.31 -13.13
N ASN A 284 7.08 2.37 -11.95
CA ASN A 284 6.97 3.49 -11.04
C ASN A 284 8.15 4.44 -11.25
N ILE A 285 7.88 5.73 -11.40
CA ILE A 285 8.89 6.79 -11.53
C ILE A 285 8.70 7.79 -10.41
N GLN A 286 9.76 8.04 -9.65
CA GLN A 286 9.74 8.95 -8.50
C GLN A 286 10.40 10.28 -8.83
N PHE A 287 9.75 11.36 -8.41
CA PHE A 287 10.18 12.72 -8.62
C PHE A 287 10.25 13.48 -7.29
N ALA A 288 11.19 14.42 -7.21
CA ALA A 288 11.18 15.41 -6.15
C ALA A 288 11.08 16.82 -6.73
N ILE A 289 10.30 17.68 -6.06
CA ILE A 289 10.17 19.10 -6.42
C ILE A 289 10.61 19.96 -5.24
N ASN A 290 11.54 20.87 -5.49
CA ASN A 290 11.97 21.84 -4.50
C ASN A 290 10.85 22.87 -4.26
N PRO A 291 10.27 22.92 -3.03
CA PRO A 291 9.16 23.83 -2.74
C PRO A 291 9.53 25.32 -2.84
N ALA A 292 10.83 25.66 -2.76
CA ALA A 292 11.28 27.04 -2.79
C ALA A 292 11.41 27.63 -4.20
N ASN A 293 11.70 26.80 -5.23
CA ASN A 293 12.00 27.31 -6.58
C ASN A 293 11.39 26.46 -7.71
N GLY A 294 10.67 25.38 -7.40
CA GLY A 294 10.03 24.51 -8.39
C GLY A 294 10.99 23.61 -9.19
N ARG A 295 12.27 23.50 -8.81
CA ARG A 295 13.21 22.58 -9.46
C ARG A 295 12.70 21.14 -9.29
N MET A 296 12.44 20.47 -10.42
CA MET A 296 12.02 19.07 -10.47
C MET A 296 13.22 18.20 -10.82
N ILE A 297 13.37 17.09 -10.11
CA ILE A 297 14.40 16.09 -10.37
C ILE A 297 13.79 14.70 -10.37
N VAL A 298 14.40 13.79 -11.13
CA VAL A 298 14.08 12.35 -11.13
C VAL A 298 14.91 11.67 -10.06
N ILE A 299 14.26 10.87 -9.21
CA ILE A 299 14.93 10.13 -8.13
C ILE A 299 15.34 8.75 -8.60
N GLU A 300 14.35 7.97 -9.06
CA GLU A 300 14.54 6.60 -9.51
C GLU A 300 13.39 6.14 -10.39
N MET A 301 13.58 5.04 -11.06
CA MET A 301 12.54 4.31 -11.77
C MET A 301 12.63 2.82 -11.43
N ASN A 302 11.52 2.21 -11.09
CA ASN A 302 11.43 0.76 -10.91
C ASN A 302 11.00 0.12 -12.24
N PRO A 303 11.86 -0.66 -12.95
CA PRO A 303 11.51 -1.27 -14.24
C PRO A 303 10.66 -2.54 -14.06
N ARG A 304 9.70 -2.49 -13.17
CA ARG A 304 8.84 -3.60 -12.73
C ARG A 304 7.59 -3.07 -12.07
N VAL A 305 6.60 -3.92 -11.88
CA VAL A 305 5.48 -3.65 -10.96
C VAL A 305 6.03 -3.42 -9.55
N SER A 306 5.48 -2.44 -8.84
CA SER A 306 5.90 -2.00 -7.52
C SER A 306 4.72 -2.02 -6.54
N ARG A 307 4.97 -1.64 -5.28
CA ARG A 307 3.90 -1.49 -4.27
C ARG A 307 2.88 -0.43 -4.70
N SER A 308 3.35 0.70 -5.19
CA SER A 308 2.47 1.77 -5.72
C SER A 308 1.65 1.32 -6.93
N SER A 309 2.11 0.34 -7.71
CA SER A 309 1.31 -0.25 -8.80
C SER A 309 0.08 -1.00 -8.28
N ALA A 310 0.17 -1.68 -7.13
CA ALA A 310 -0.98 -2.31 -6.50
C ALA A 310 -1.98 -1.24 -6.01
N LEU A 311 -1.49 -0.22 -5.31
CA LEU A 311 -2.31 0.93 -4.90
C LEU A 311 -2.98 1.60 -6.11
N ALA A 312 -2.21 1.92 -7.16
CA ALA A 312 -2.70 2.56 -8.37
C ALA A 312 -3.78 1.74 -9.07
N SER A 313 -3.59 0.40 -9.15
CA SER A 313 -4.58 -0.50 -9.73
C SER A 313 -5.92 -0.47 -8.99
N LYS A 314 -5.87 -0.43 -7.65
CA LYS A 314 -7.08 -0.39 -6.83
C LYS A 314 -7.70 1.02 -6.79
N ALA A 315 -6.87 2.05 -6.79
CA ALA A 315 -7.30 3.45 -6.79
C ALA A 315 -8.02 3.84 -8.08
N THR A 316 -7.59 3.30 -9.23
CA THR A 316 -8.16 3.63 -10.54
C THR A 316 -9.06 2.54 -11.12
N GLY A 317 -9.02 1.32 -10.55
CA GLY A 317 -9.62 0.14 -11.14
C GLY A 317 -8.82 -0.45 -12.33
N PHE A 318 -7.76 0.21 -12.78
CA PHE A 318 -6.98 -0.19 -13.95
C PHE A 318 -6.04 -1.38 -13.62
N PRO A 319 -6.18 -2.56 -14.26
CA PRO A 319 -5.49 -3.79 -13.85
C PRO A 319 -4.04 -3.85 -14.36
N ILE A 320 -3.14 -3.07 -13.76
CA ILE A 320 -1.73 -2.90 -14.20
C ILE A 320 -1.03 -4.25 -14.39
N ALA A 321 -1.09 -5.16 -13.41
CA ALA A 321 -0.37 -6.43 -13.47
C ALA A 321 -0.87 -7.34 -14.60
N LYS A 322 -2.20 -7.42 -14.82
CA LYS A 322 -2.82 -8.15 -15.93
C LYS A 322 -2.35 -7.60 -17.27
N LEU A 323 -2.41 -6.29 -17.44
CA LEU A 323 -2.04 -5.64 -18.70
C LEU A 323 -0.53 -5.78 -18.94
N ALA A 324 0.32 -5.60 -17.92
CA ALA A 324 1.76 -5.81 -18.03
C ALA A 324 2.11 -7.23 -18.51
N ALA A 325 1.41 -8.26 -18.00
CA ALA A 325 1.59 -9.64 -18.47
C ALA A 325 1.18 -9.80 -19.95
N LYS A 326 0.09 -9.17 -20.39
CA LYS A 326 -0.34 -9.20 -21.80
C LYS A 326 0.61 -8.43 -22.71
N LEU A 327 1.11 -7.28 -22.30
CA LEU A 327 2.13 -6.54 -23.04
C LEU A 327 3.41 -7.37 -23.19
N ALA A 328 3.84 -8.09 -22.14
CA ALA A 328 5.03 -8.93 -22.17
C ALA A 328 4.97 -10.04 -23.23
N VAL A 329 3.77 -10.50 -23.63
CA VAL A 329 3.56 -11.51 -24.66
C VAL A 329 3.12 -10.95 -26.01
N GLY A 330 3.25 -9.62 -26.19
CA GLY A 330 3.19 -9.00 -27.49
C GLY A 330 1.98 -8.17 -27.83
N TYR A 331 1.02 -8.00 -26.91
CA TYR A 331 -0.08 -7.05 -27.08
C TYR A 331 0.40 -5.60 -27.02
N THR A 332 -0.40 -4.70 -27.55
CA THR A 332 -0.23 -3.25 -27.40
C THR A 332 -1.41 -2.65 -26.66
N LEU A 333 -1.23 -1.48 -26.04
CA LEU A 333 -2.26 -0.83 -25.20
C LEU A 333 -3.54 -0.46 -26.00
N ASP A 334 -3.39 -0.13 -27.27
CA ASP A 334 -4.52 0.18 -28.17
C ASP A 334 -5.29 -1.07 -28.63
N GLU A 335 -4.66 -2.27 -28.58
CA GLU A 335 -5.32 -3.55 -28.88
C GLU A 335 -6.07 -4.12 -27.65
N LEU A 336 -5.68 -3.72 -26.43
CA LEU A 336 -6.30 -4.15 -25.20
C LEU A 336 -7.46 -3.20 -24.83
N ARG A 337 -8.58 -3.78 -24.43
CA ARG A 337 -9.69 -3.00 -23.88
C ARG A 337 -9.48 -2.73 -22.41
N ASN A 338 -9.93 -1.56 -21.98
CA ASN A 338 -10.04 -1.26 -20.56
C ASN A 338 -11.16 -2.12 -19.95
N ASP A 339 -10.84 -2.98 -19.01
CA ASP A 339 -11.80 -3.87 -18.35
C ASP A 339 -12.92 -3.12 -17.60
N ILE A 340 -12.65 -1.87 -17.21
CA ILE A 340 -13.57 -1.04 -16.42
C ILE A 340 -14.68 -0.46 -17.28
N THR A 341 -14.31 0.22 -18.35
CA THR A 341 -15.29 0.86 -19.26
C THR A 341 -15.83 -0.12 -20.30
N ARG A 342 -15.02 -1.12 -20.68
CA ARG A 342 -15.26 -2.06 -21.78
C ARG A 342 -15.42 -1.40 -23.16
N GLU A 343 -15.42 -0.09 -23.21
CA GLU A 343 -15.58 0.76 -24.39
C GLU A 343 -14.25 1.32 -24.87
N THR A 344 -13.44 1.86 -23.94
CA THR A 344 -12.18 2.52 -24.26
C THR A 344 -11.00 1.51 -24.35
N PRO A 345 -9.99 1.79 -25.20
CA PRO A 345 -8.74 1.03 -25.18
C PRO A 345 -7.90 1.37 -23.93
N ALA A 346 -6.98 0.46 -23.57
CA ALA A 346 -6.12 0.62 -22.38
C ALA A 346 -5.08 1.76 -22.51
N CYS A 347 -4.94 2.37 -23.67
CA CYS A 347 -4.08 3.54 -23.89
C CYS A 347 -4.72 4.88 -23.46
N PHE A 348 -5.98 4.88 -22.99
CA PHE A 348 -6.59 6.06 -22.39
C PHE A 348 -6.13 6.23 -20.95
N GLU A 349 -5.62 7.43 -20.62
CA GLU A 349 -5.21 7.74 -19.26
C GLU A 349 -6.40 7.78 -18.31
N PRO A 350 -6.34 7.11 -17.16
CA PRO A 350 -7.37 7.22 -16.15
C PRO A 350 -7.52 8.67 -15.64
N THR A 351 -8.76 9.09 -15.46
CA THR A 351 -9.14 10.34 -14.83
C THR A 351 -10.12 10.02 -13.71
N ILE A 352 -9.78 10.37 -12.47
CA ILE A 352 -10.60 10.09 -11.30
C ILE A 352 -11.12 11.39 -10.69
N ASP A 353 -12.35 11.36 -10.18
CA ASP A 353 -13.05 12.51 -9.56
C ASP A 353 -13.27 12.34 -8.05
N TYR A 354 -12.50 11.45 -7.42
CA TYR A 354 -12.46 11.16 -5.99
C TYR A 354 -11.01 11.24 -5.49
N VAL A 355 -10.83 11.14 -4.19
CA VAL A 355 -9.51 11.16 -3.55
C VAL A 355 -9.27 9.84 -2.83
N VAL A 356 -8.12 9.25 -3.11
CA VAL A 356 -7.62 8.05 -2.44
C VAL A 356 -6.52 8.44 -1.47
N THR A 357 -6.62 8.01 -0.22
CA THR A 357 -5.57 8.18 0.78
C THR A 357 -5.10 6.82 1.26
N LYS A 358 -3.80 6.57 1.15
CA LYS A 358 -3.13 5.39 1.72
C LYS A 358 -2.36 5.79 2.96
N VAL A 359 -2.49 5.01 4.03
CA VAL A 359 -1.77 5.21 5.28
C VAL A 359 -0.99 3.95 5.63
N PRO A 360 0.33 4.05 5.93
CA PRO A 360 1.15 2.90 6.28
C PRO A 360 0.78 2.37 7.67
N ARG A 361 0.89 1.05 7.84
CA ARG A 361 0.70 0.34 9.12
C ARG A 361 2.05 -0.08 9.69
N PHE A 362 2.34 0.37 10.89
CA PHE A 362 3.53 0.00 11.67
C PHE A 362 3.14 -0.97 12.79
N THR A 363 4.12 -1.68 13.34
CA THR A 363 3.95 -2.61 14.48
C THR A 363 4.91 -2.31 15.62
N PHE A 364 5.25 -1.04 15.85
CA PHE A 364 6.12 -0.62 16.95
C PHE A 364 5.56 -1.04 18.31
N GLU A 365 4.24 -1.18 18.46
CA GLU A 365 3.60 -1.71 19.66
C GLU A 365 4.06 -3.13 20.05
N LYS A 366 4.55 -3.91 19.09
CA LYS A 366 5.12 -5.25 19.32
C LYS A 366 6.61 -5.21 19.70
N PHE A 367 7.31 -4.18 19.27
CA PHE A 367 8.76 -4.04 19.39
C PHE A 367 9.12 -2.73 20.10
N LYS A 368 8.92 -2.69 21.43
CA LYS A 368 9.10 -1.48 22.27
C LYS A 368 10.50 -0.86 22.23
N GLN A 369 11.52 -1.60 21.77
CA GLN A 369 12.90 -1.12 21.64
C GLN A 369 13.23 -0.66 20.21
N ALA A 370 12.30 -0.79 19.26
CA ALA A 370 12.50 -0.31 17.90
C ALA A 370 12.48 1.23 17.86
N ASP A 371 13.35 1.78 17.03
CA ASP A 371 13.35 3.21 16.74
C ASP A 371 12.13 3.57 15.88
N GLU A 372 11.23 4.39 16.43
CA GLU A 372 10.00 4.86 15.78
C GLU A 372 10.23 6.04 14.82
N HIS A 373 11.46 6.60 14.79
CA HIS A 373 11.79 7.69 13.89
C HIS A 373 11.78 7.23 12.43
N LEU A 374 10.89 7.78 11.62
CA LEU A 374 10.78 7.49 10.19
C LEU A 374 11.94 8.17 9.44
N THR A 375 12.62 7.39 8.61
CA THR A 375 13.80 7.81 7.86
C THR A 375 13.68 7.34 6.40
N THR A 376 14.76 7.41 5.64
CA THR A 376 14.84 6.85 4.28
C THR A 376 14.85 5.31 4.24
N SER A 377 14.86 4.65 5.41
CA SER A 377 14.76 3.18 5.52
C SER A 377 13.33 2.81 5.90
N MET A 378 12.68 2.01 5.10
CA MET A 378 11.29 1.59 5.29
C MET A 378 11.11 0.76 6.57
N LYS A 379 10.03 1.05 7.32
CA LYS A 379 9.67 0.38 8.59
C LYS A 379 8.24 -0.14 8.63
N SER A 380 7.38 0.30 7.71
CA SER A 380 6.00 -0.18 7.64
C SER A 380 5.91 -1.64 7.20
N VAL A 381 4.90 -2.34 7.69
CA VAL A 381 4.66 -3.78 7.45
C VAL A 381 3.39 -4.05 6.65
N GLY A 382 2.58 -3.04 6.42
CA GLY A 382 1.35 -3.09 5.67
C GLY A 382 0.79 -1.69 5.47
N GLU A 383 -0.39 -1.60 4.88
CA GLU A 383 -1.04 -0.33 4.62
C GLU A 383 -2.56 -0.47 4.56
N ALA A 384 -3.25 0.63 4.79
CA ALA A 384 -4.68 0.76 4.54
C ALA A 384 -4.93 1.85 3.50
N MET A 385 -5.92 1.63 2.66
CA MET A 385 -6.40 2.58 1.66
C MET A 385 -7.86 2.93 1.94
N ALA A 386 -8.21 4.19 1.74
CA ALA A 386 -9.61 4.62 1.75
C ALA A 386 -9.86 5.63 0.63
N ILE A 387 -11.10 5.63 0.15
CA ILE A 387 -11.57 6.48 -0.94
C ILE A 387 -12.68 7.39 -0.40
N GLY A 388 -12.67 8.66 -0.80
CA GLY A 388 -13.69 9.63 -0.45
C GLY A 388 -13.84 10.69 -1.55
N ARG A 389 -14.89 11.50 -1.51
CA ARG A 389 -15.08 12.62 -2.45
C ARG A 389 -14.12 13.79 -2.17
N THR A 390 -13.54 13.81 -0.97
CA THR A 390 -12.58 14.82 -0.54
C THR A 390 -11.42 14.19 0.21
N PHE A 391 -10.29 14.88 0.25
CA PHE A 391 -9.14 14.47 1.06
C PHE A 391 -9.50 14.31 2.54
N LYS A 392 -10.34 15.20 3.10
CA LYS A 392 -10.77 15.13 4.50
C LYS A 392 -11.51 13.82 4.81
N GLU A 393 -12.43 13.44 3.94
CA GLU A 393 -13.21 12.21 4.07
C GLU A 393 -12.31 10.97 3.94
N SER A 394 -11.46 10.91 2.89
CA SER A 394 -10.57 9.77 2.68
C SER A 394 -9.52 9.61 3.79
N LEU A 395 -8.95 10.72 4.30
CA LEU A 395 -8.01 10.70 5.42
C LEU A 395 -8.64 10.12 6.70
N GLN A 396 -9.83 10.58 7.07
CA GLN A 396 -10.56 10.07 8.23
C GLN A 396 -10.81 8.56 8.13
N LYS A 397 -11.28 8.10 6.98
CA LYS A 397 -11.54 6.68 6.71
C LYS A 397 -10.25 5.86 6.74
N ALA A 398 -9.17 6.32 6.11
CA ALA A 398 -7.89 5.62 6.07
C ALA A 398 -7.31 5.44 7.48
N LEU A 399 -7.36 6.47 8.31
CA LEU A 399 -6.82 6.41 9.67
C LEU A 399 -7.62 5.47 10.59
N ARG A 400 -8.96 5.41 10.47
CA ARG A 400 -9.74 4.42 11.23
C ARG A 400 -9.60 2.99 10.70
N SER A 401 -9.14 2.82 9.45
CA SER A 401 -8.85 1.51 8.86
C SER A 401 -7.57 0.87 9.38
N LEU A 402 -6.67 1.62 10.06
CA LEU A 402 -5.38 1.10 10.55
C LEU A 402 -5.51 0.11 11.71
N GLU A 403 -6.66 0.03 12.35
CA GLU A 403 -6.91 -0.86 13.50
C GLU A 403 -5.93 -0.65 14.66
N THR A 404 -5.56 0.60 14.88
CA THR A 404 -4.72 1.05 16.00
C THR A 404 -5.56 1.53 17.19
N GLY A 405 -6.90 1.34 17.15
CA GLY A 405 -7.84 1.85 18.14
C GLY A 405 -8.11 3.35 18.02
N ARG A 406 -7.73 3.96 16.91
CA ARG A 406 -8.14 5.30 16.50
C ARG A 406 -9.49 5.24 15.78
N TRP A 407 -10.29 6.27 15.87
CA TRP A 407 -11.64 6.36 15.29
C TRP A 407 -11.71 7.26 14.06
N GLY A 408 -10.57 7.82 13.67
CA GLY A 408 -10.33 8.76 12.58
C GLY A 408 -9.10 9.61 12.88
N TRP A 409 -9.05 10.83 12.36
CA TRP A 409 -7.96 11.76 12.59
C TRP A 409 -8.15 12.55 13.89
N GLY A 410 -7.75 11.96 15.02
CA GLY A 410 -7.91 12.55 16.34
C GLY A 410 -9.36 12.57 16.83
N PHE A 411 -9.64 13.42 17.80
CA PHE A 411 -10.96 13.53 18.46
C PHE A 411 -11.49 12.18 18.99
N ASP A 412 -10.59 11.41 19.59
CA ASP A 412 -10.83 10.08 20.13
C ASP A 412 -10.23 9.94 21.54
N ALA A 413 -10.46 8.79 22.18
CA ALA A 413 -10.00 8.52 23.55
C ALA A 413 -8.46 8.48 23.71
N LYS A 414 -7.70 8.46 22.61
CA LYS A 414 -6.22 8.47 22.60
C LYS A 414 -5.63 9.87 22.43
N ALA A 415 -6.46 10.90 22.30
CA ALA A 415 -5.99 12.28 22.20
C ALA A 415 -5.17 12.65 23.45
N PRO A 416 -3.98 13.31 23.29
CA PRO A 416 -3.17 13.74 24.42
C PRO A 416 -3.95 14.70 25.33
N GLN A 417 -3.87 14.49 26.64
CA GLN A 417 -4.51 15.37 27.61
C GLN A 417 -3.57 16.51 28.01
N ALA A 418 -3.94 17.76 27.68
CA ALA A 418 -3.22 18.99 28.01
C ALA A 418 -1.70 18.95 27.73
N PRO A 419 -1.26 18.64 26.50
CA PRO A 419 0.15 18.59 26.17
C PRO A 419 0.77 19.99 26.20
N SER A 420 2.05 20.09 26.59
CA SER A 420 2.78 21.38 26.55
C SER A 420 3.12 21.77 25.10
N ALA A 421 3.31 23.07 24.85
CA ALA A 421 3.73 23.56 23.55
C ALA A 421 5.11 22.98 23.13
N GLU A 422 6.01 22.76 24.10
CA GLU A 422 7.32 22.13 23.85
C GLU A 422 7.17 20.68 23.42
N GLU A 423 6.26 19.94 24.04
CA GLU A 423 5.96 18.56 23.65
C GLU A 423 5.40 18.49 22.24
N ILE A 424 4.41 19.33 21.90
CA ILE A 424 3.84 19.43 20.56
C ILE A 424 4.95 19.73 19.54
N THR A 425 5.76 20.76 19.79
CA THR A 425 6.87 21.16 18.90
C THR A 425 7.81 19.99 18.64
N ARG A 426 8.25 19.27 19.68
CA ARG A 426 9.12 18.11 19.56
C ARG A 426 8.48 16.99 18.74
N LYS A 427 7.20 16.70 18.95
CA LYS A 427 6.45 15.63 18.25
C LYS A 427 6.18 15.97 16.79
N LEU A 428 6.05 17.23 16.43
CA LEU A 428 5.92 17.67 15.04
C LEU A 428 7.25 17.64 14.28
N ALA A 429 8.34 18.04 14.94
CA ALA A 429 9.66 18.13 14.30
C ALA A 429 10.27 16.76 13.93
N VAL A 430 9.86 15.68 14.60
CA VAL A 430 10.37 14.34 14.36
C VAL A 430 9.31 13.48 13.66
N PRO A 431 9.57 12.99 12.43
CA PRO A 431 8.64 12.13 11.73
C PRO A 431 8.50 10.78 12.44
N THR A 432 7.28 10.47 12.84
CA THR A 432 6.87 9.19 13.46
C THR A 432 5.49 8.81 12.98
N ALA A 433 5.09 7.56 13.18
CA ALA A 433 3.73 7.08 12.85
C ALA A 433 2.61 7.91 13.52
N GLU A 434 2.88 8.48 14.69
CA GLU A 434 1.90 9.28 15.44
C GLU A 434 1.91 10.78 15.07
N ARG A 435 2.88 11.26 14.27
CA ARG A 435 3.00 12.68 13.92
C ARG A 435 1.71 13.25 13.32
N ILE A 436 1.00 12.48 12.52
CA ILE A 436 -0.27 12.89 11.91
C ILE A 436 -1.33 13.29 12.96
N PHE A 437 -1.39 12.62 14.10
CA PHE A 437 -2.31 12.95 15.20
C PHE A 437 -1.82 14.14 16.04
N TRP A 438 -0.50 14.35 16.09
CA TRP A 438 0.07 15.53 16.74
C TRP A 438 -0.16 16.81 15.93
N ILE A 439 -0.34 16.73 14.61
CA ILE A 439 -0.77 17.85 13.77
C ILE A 439 -2.18 18.30 14.19
N GLN A 440 -3.11 17.37 14.39
CA GLN A 440 -4.45 17.69 14.92
C GLN A 440 -4.35 18.36 16.28
N THR A 441 -3.57 17.77 17.19
CA THR A 441 -3.35 18.32 18.53
C THR A 441 -2.78 19.74 18.49
N ALA A 442 -1.83 20.01 17.60
CA ALA A 442 -1.24 21.34 17.44
C ALA A 442 -2.28 22.38 17.02
N PHE A 443 -3.09 22.09 16.00
CA PHE A 443 -4.13 23.01 15.56
C PHE A 443 -5.19 23.28 16.66
N SER A 444 -5.63 22.25 17.38
CA SER A 444 -6.56 22.42 18.51
C SER A 444 -5.93 23.15 19.70
N ASN A 445 -4.60 23.23 19.78
CA ASN A 445 -3.88 24.02 20.80
C ASN A 445 -3.40 25.39 20.29
N GLY A 446 -3.91 25.86 19.14
CA GLY A 446 -3.71 27.20 18.64
C GLY A 446 -2.43 27.45 17.83
N PHE A 447 -1.70 26.40 17.44
CA PHE A 447 -0.59 26.53 16.51
C PHE A 447 -1.13 27.02 15.16
N SER A 448 -0.43 27.99 14.56
CA SER A 448 -0.74 28.46 13.21
C SER A 448 -0.31 27.45 12.15
N LEU A 449 -0.86 27.59 10.94
CA LEU A 449 -0.47 26.77 9.80
C LEU A 449 1.04 26.93 9.51
N ASP A 450 1.56 28.15 9.58
CA ASP A 450 2.97 28.43 9.32
C ASP A 450 3.91 27.77 10.34
N GLU A 451 3.54 27.77 11.63
CA GLU A 451 4.31 27.06 12.67
C GLU A 451 4.34 25.57 12.43
N VAL A 452 3.19 24.95 12.13
CA VAL A 452 3.12 23.52 11.82
C VAL A 452 3.91 23.20 10.54
N GLN A 453 3.81 24.03 9.51
CA GLN A 453 4.54 23.88 8.26
C GLN A 453 6.05 23.97 8.47
N GLN A 454 6.54 24.94 9.25
CA GLN A 454 7.96 25.08 9.58
C GLN A 454 8.52 23.84 10.31
N LEU A 455 7.73 23.22 11.19
CA LEU A 455 8.14 22.05 11.96
C LEU A 455 8.08 20.75 11.16
N THR A 456 7.08 20.59 10.29
CA THR A 456 6.80 19.34 9.59
C THR A 456 7.31 19.31 8.16
N GLN A 457 7.48 20.48 7.53
CA GLN A 457 7.76 20.68 6.09
C GLN A 457 6.68 20.09 5.16
N ILE A 458 5.50 19.73 5.70
CA ILE A 458 4.35 19.26 4.92
C ILE A 458 3.79 20.44 4.09
N ASP A 459 3.32 20.12 2.87
CA ASP A 459 2.76 21.14 1.97
C ASP A 459 1.59 21.89 2.63
N PRO A 460 1.56 23.23 2.53
CA PRO A 460 0.51 24.06 3.13
C PRO A 460 -0.91 23.68 2.70
N TRP A 461 -1.10 23.13 1.51
CA TRP A 461 -2.42 22.69 1.06
C TRP A 461 -2.98 21.59 1.94
N PHE A 462 -2.20 20.55 2.24
CA PHE A 462 -2.61 19.48 3.16
C PHE A 462 -2.85 20.00 4.56
N LEU A 463 -1.96 20.85 5.06
CA LEU A 463 -2.10 21.46 6.38
C LEU A 463 -3.36 22.33 6.48
N ALA A 464 -3.73 23.07 5.42
CA ALA A 464 -4.97 23.84 5.40
C ALA A 464 -6.20 22.94 5.46
N GLN A 465 -6.24 21.83 4.72
CA GLN A 465 -7.32 20.84 4.81
C GLN A 465 -7.42 20.25 6.21
N MET A 466 -6.29 19.93 6.83
CA MET A 466 -6.23 19.41 8.20
C MET A 466 -6.64 20.48 9.23
N GLN A 467 -6.24 21.74 9.05
CA GLN A 467 -6.64 22.83 9.93
C GLN A 467 -8.16 23.05 9.91
N ASP A 468 -8.78 23.00 8.73
CA ASP A 468 -10.24 23.08 8.60
C ASP A 468 -10.93 21.90 9.31
N LEU A 469 -10.37 20.70 9.17
CA LEU A 469 -10.89 19.50 9.84
C LEU A 469 -10.74 19.61 11.36
N ALA A 470 -9.63 20.16 11.87
CA ALA A 470 -9.43 20.41 13.30
C ALA A 470 -10.46 21.41 13.85
N ARG A 471 -10.70 22.53 13.14
CA ARG A 471 -11.73 23.51 13.52
C ARG A 471 -13.13 22.90 13.59
N ALA A 472 -13.47 22.05 12.62
CA ALA A 472 -14.75 21.33 12.64
C ALA A 472 -14.82 20.36 13.83
N GLY A 473 -13.73 19.64 14.13
CA GLY A 473 -13.62 18.73 15.26
C GLY A 473 -13.72 19.41 16.61
N ASP A 474 -13.11 20.58 16.78
CA ASP A 474 -13.19 21.39 18.01
C ASP A 474 -14.63 21.87 18.32
N SER A 475 -15.50 21.88 17.31
CA SER A 475 -16.93 22.24 17.44
C SER A 475 -17.89 21.09 17.11
N LEU A 476 -17.40 19.86 17.13
CA LEU A 476 -18.13 18.66 16.69
C LEU A 476 -19.40 18.39 17.53
N ASP A 477 -19.44 18.86 18.77
CA ASP A 477 -20.62 18.81 19.64
C ASP A 477 -21.81 19.61 19.07
N LYS A 478 -21.56 20.67 18.30
CA LYS A 478 -22.55 21.58 17.70
C LYS A 478 -22.69 21.50 16.22
N LEU A 479 -21.74 20.81 15.58
CA LEU A 479 -21.74 20.68 14.12
C LEU A 479 -22.98 19.89 13.66
N ASP A 480 -23.57 20.33 12.55
CA ASP A 480 -24.65 19.59 11.89
C ASP A 480 -24.19 18.15 11.59
N LEU A 481 -25.09 17.19 11.84
CA LEU A 481 -24.73 15.77 11.77
C LEU A 481 -24.39 15.35 10.34
N ARG A 482 -25.09 15.87 9.34
CA ARG A 482 -24.79 15.60 7.91
C ARG A 482 -23.44 16.18 7.49
N GLU A 483 -23.14 17.41 7.93
CA GLU A 483 -21.85 18.04 7.64
C GLU A 483 -20.70 17.30 8.37
N ALA A 484 -20.88 16.86 9.59
CA ALA A 484 -19.91 16.04 10.30
C ALA A 484 -19.61 14.74 9.53
N LYS A 485 -20.65 14.07 9.01
CA LYS A 485 -20.48 12.84 8.21
C LYS A 485 -19.79 13.11 6.87
N LYS A 486 -20.11 14.20 6.17
CA LYS A 486 -19.41 14.61 4.93
C LYS A 486 -17.93 14.89 5.15
N LEU A 487 -17.54 15.37 6.32
CA LEU A 487 -16.14 15.57 6.71
C LEU A 487 -15.45 14.26 7.13
N GLY A 488 -16.15 13.14 7.13
CA GLY A 488 -15.62 11.82 7.44
C GLY A 488 -15.58 11.43 8.91
N PHE A 489 -16.12 12.25 9.83
CA PHE A 489 -16.18 11.90 11.25
C PHE A 489 -17.03 10.64 11.49
N SER A 490 -16.51 9.71 12.27
CA SER A 490 -17.22 8.50 12.67
C SER A 490 -18.29 8.79 13.71
N ASP A 491 -19.31 7.94 13.80
CA ASP A 491 -20.35 8.05 14.84
C ASP A 491 -19.73 8.01 16.25
N ARG A 492 -18.61 7.29 16.44
CA ARG A 492 -17.85 7.26 17.71
C ARG A 492 -17.21 8.59 18.07
N GLN A 493 -16.61 9.30 17.11
CA GLN A 493 -16.02 10.63 17.35
C GLN A 493 -17.12 11.63 17.72
N ILE A 494 -18.24 11.61 16.99
CA ILE A 494 -19.40 12.49 17.25
C ILE A 494 -20.00 12.17 18.61
N ALA A 495 -20.14 10.89 18.96
CA ALA A 495 -20.65 10.44 20.24
C ALA A 495 -19.79 10.92 21.42
N LEU A 496 -18.47 10.83 21.30
CA LEU A 496 -17.54 11.33 22.31
C LEU A 496 -17.71 12.84 22.51
N ALA A 497 -17.74 13.61 21.42
CA ALA A 497 -17.89 15.06 21.46
C ALA A 497 -19.23 15.51 22.09
N ARG A 498 -20.31 14.78 21.81
CA ARG A 498 -21.67 15.05 22.34
C ARG A 498 -21.97 14.41 23.69
N GLY A 499 -21.01 13.66 24.28
CA GLY A 499 -21.20 12.97 25.57
C GLY A 499 -22.30 11.90 25.53
N THR A 500 -22.43 11.18 24.41
CA THR A 500 -23.46 10.16 24.20
C THR A 500 -22.80 8.85 23.69
N THR A 501 -23.59 7.90 23.21
CA THR A 501 -23.13 6.63 22.68
C THR A 501 -23.17 6.59 21.14
N GLU A 502 -22.31 5.78 20.52
CA GLU A 502 -22.30 5.52 19.08
C GLU A 502 -23.70 5.09 18.58
N GLU A 503 -24.40 4.24 19.34
CA GLU A 503 -25.74 3.78 19.03
C GLU A 503 -26.77 4.93 18.98
N ASN A 504 -26.68 5.90 19.88
CA ASN A 504 -27.56 7.08 19.86
C ASN A 504 -27.31 7.97 18.64
N ILE A 505 -26.05 8.16 18.24
CA ILE A 505 -25.70 8.91 17.03
C ILE A 505 -26.22 8.17 15.79
N ARG A 506 -26.00 6.86 15.71
CA ARG A 506 -26.54 6.04 14.64
C ARG A 506 -28.07 6.17 14.53
N LYS A 507 -28.79 6.07 15.66
CA LYS A 507 -30.24 6.21 15.69
C LYS A 507 -30.68 7.60 15.21
N GLU A 508 -30.09 8.68 15.73
CA GLU A 508 -30.37 10.06 15.31
C GLU A 508 -30.16 10.24 13.82
N ARG A 509 -29.06 9.70 13.30
CA ARG A 509 -28.69 9.78 11.89
C ARG A 509 -29.72 9.07 10.99
N LEU A 510 -30.13 7.87 11.37
CA LEU A 510 -31.13 7.09 10.63
C LEU A 510 -32.51 7.78 10.64
N GLU A 511 -32.93 8.35 11.79
CA GLU A 511 -34.18 9.12 11.90
C GLU A 511 -34.17 10.37 11.01
N GLN A 512 -33.01 10.97 10.75
CA GLN A 512 -32.84 12.12 9.86
C GLN A 512 -32.60 11.72 8.40
N GLY A 513 -32.55 10.43 8.07
CA GLY A 513 -32.23 9.94 6.72
C GLY A 513 -30.79 10.25 6.28
N ILE A 514 -29.87 10.36 7.23
CA ILE A 514 -28.43 10.57 6.97
C ILE A 514 -27.78 9.20 6.86
N VAL A 515 -27.69 8.67 5.65
CA VAL A 515 -27.07 7.38 5.31
C VAL A 515 -26.04 7.59 4.20
N PRO A 516 -24.96 6.81 4.16
CA PRO A 516 -24.01 6.89 3.06
C PRO A 516 -24.62 6.33 1.76
N GLY A 517 -24.27 6.93 0.64
CA GLY A 517 -24.38 6.31 -0.68
C GLY A 517 -23.07 5.62 -1.04
N TYR A 518 -23.11 4.70 -1.99
CA TYR A 518 -21.93 3.99 -2.49
C TYR A 518 -21.65 4.37 -3.93
N ARG A 519 -20.42 4.74 -4.22
CA ARG A 519 -19.94 5.12 -5.54
C ARG A 519 -19.00 4.06 -6.07
N LEU A 520 -18.97 3.92 -7.40
CA LEU A 520 -18.03 3.04 -8.10
C LEU A 520 -16.66 3.71 -8.25
N VAL A 521 -15.62 2.92 -8.13
CA VAL A 521 -14.29 3.30 -8.61
C VAL A 521 -14.32 3.27 -10.13
N ASP A 522 -13.85 4.34 -10.76
CA ASP A 522 -13.98 4.59 -12.17
C ASP A 522 -12.71 5.17 -12.77
N THR A 523 -12.37 4.78 -14.00
CA THR A 523 -11.18 5.25 -14.72
C THR A 523 -11.45 6.47 -15.61
N CYS A 524 -12.67 6.95 -15.70
CA CYS A 524 -13.06 8.00 -16.66
C CYS A 524 -13.96 9.09 -16.07
N ALA A 525 -13.97 9.26 -14.75
CA ALA A 525 -14.79 10.29 -14.08
C ALA A 525 -16.27 10.31 -14.54
N ALA A 526 -16.87 9.14 -14.63
CA ALA A 526 -18.26 8.88 -15.07
C ALA A 526 -18.58 9.26 -16.53
N GLU A 527 -17.57 9.47 -17.39
CA GLU A 527 -17.81 9.69 -18.83
C GLU A 527 -18.40 8.45 -19.52
N PHE A 528 -18.00 7.25 -19.07
CA PHE A 528 -18.54 5.97 -19.50
C PHE A 528 -19.08 5.18 -18.29
N GLU A 529 -19.95 4.21 -18.54
CA GLU A 529 -20.42 3.30 -17.50
C GLU A 529 -19.25 2.45 -16.97
N ALA A 530 -19.07 2.42 -15.64
CA ALA A 530 -18.05 1.61 -14.99
C ALA A 530 -18.57 0.22 -14.62
N TYR A 531 -17.73 -0.79 -14.84
CA TYR A 531 -18.02 -2.19 -14.56
C TYR A 531 -17.06 -2.78 -13.50
N THR A 532 -16.45 -1.94 -12.67
CA THR A 532 -15.64 -2.39 -11.55
C THR A 532 -16.50 -3.05 -10.47
N PRO A 533 -15.97 -4.00 -9.72
CA PRO A 533 -16.62 -4.47 -8.50
C PRO A 533 -16.40 -3.54 -7.31
N TYR A 534 -15.64 -2.45 -7.46
CA TYR A 534 -15.11 -1.61 -6.39
C TYR A 534 -16.06 -0.50 -6.00
N PHE A 535 -16.43 -0.46 -4.73
CA PHE A 535 -17.31 0.55 -4.14
C PHE A 535 -16.63 1.24 -2.97
N TYR A 536 -16.98 2.52 -2.80
CA TYR A 536 -16.64 3.31 -1.60
C TYR A 536 -17.84 4.12 -1.14
N SER A 537 -17.96 4.30 0.17
CA SER A 537 -19.05 5.09 0.76
C SER A 537 -18.75 6.59 0.73
N THR A 538 -19.80 7.40 0.62
CA THR A 538 -19.75 8.85 0.81
C THR A 538 -21.12 9.38 1.24
N TYR A 539 -21.17 10.49 1.96
CA TYR A 539 -22.44 11.12 2.38
C TYR A 539 -22.92 12.17 1.36
N GLY A 540 -22.99 11.75 0.07
CA GLY A 540 -23.60 12.51 -1.03
C GLY A 540 -25.05 12.11 -1.27
N ASP A 541 -25.61 12.60 -2.38
CA ASP A 541 -27.00 12.34 -2.75
C ASP A 541 -27.15 11.16 -3.74
N GLU A 542 -26.06 10.58 -4.19
CA GLU A 542 -26.05 9.52 -5.22
C GLU A 542 -25.59 8.18 -4.63
N ASN A 543 -26.22 7.11 -5.13
CA ASN A 543 -25.89 5.73 -4.79
C ASN A 543 -25.85 4.88 -6.06
N GLU A 544 -24.67 4.33 -6.39
CA GLU A 544 -24.42 3.51 -7.56
C GLU A 544 -24.43 2.01 -7.26
N ALA A 545 -24.65 1.62 -5.99
CA ALA A 545 -24.75 0.22 -5.62
C ALA A 545 -25.98 -0.43 -6.28
N ARG A 546 -25.72 -1.41 -7.14
CA ARG A 546 -26.76 -2.10 -7.91
C ARG A 546 -27.29 -3.29 -7.11
N GLU A 547 -28.62 -3.34 -6.93
CA GLU A 547 -29.27 -4.51 -6.38
C GLU A 547 -29.31 -5.66 -7.40
N THR A 548 -29.04 -6.87 -6.93
CA THR A 548 -29.19 -8.11 -7.70
C THR A 548 -30.22 -9.01 -7.04
N GLY A 549 -30.82 -9.93 -7.80
CA GLY A 549 -31.75 -10.93 -7.26
C GLY A 549 -31.07 -12.18 -6.73
N ARG A 550 -29.74 -12.24 -6.68
CA ARG A 550 -28.97 -13.40 -6.22
C ARG A 550 -28.89 -13.42 -4.69
N LYS A 551 -28.75 -14.62 -4.12
CA LYS A 551 -28.39 -14.77 -2.70
C LYS A 551 -26.97 -14.25 -2.47
N LYS A 552 -26.78 -13.50 -1.40
CA LYS A 552 -25.54 -12.77 -1.13
C LYS A 552 -24.82 -13.27 0.12
N ILE A 553 -23.53 -13.50 0.01
CA ILE A 553 -22.66 -13.75 1.17
C ILE A 553 -21.60 -12.67 1.25
N LEU A 554 -21.52 -12.04 2.41
CA LEU A 554 -20.53 -11.03 2.71
C LEU A 554 -19.38 -11.64 3.52
N ILE A 555 -18.14 -11.35 3.12
CA ILE A 555 -16.90 -11.80 3.76
C ILE A 555 -16.16 -10.57 4.27
N LEU A 556 -15.86 -10.53 5.57
CA LEU A 556 -15.03 -9.50 6.15
C LEU A 556 -13.56 -9.89 6.03
N GLY A 557 -12.77 -9.04 5.38
CA GLY A 557 -11.34 -9.21 5.18
C GLY A 557 -10.50 -8.94 6.42
N GLY A 558 -9.17 -9.00 6.26
CA GLY A 558 -8.21 -8.90 7.36
C GLY A 558 -7.78 -7.47 7.71
N GLY A 559 -8.15 -6.47 6.90
CA GLY A 559 -7.58 -5.12 7.04
C GLY A 559 -6.08 -5.07 6.69
N PRO A 560 -5.35 -4.08 7.21
CA PRO A 560 -3.93 -3.94 6.92
C PRO A 560 -3.10 -5.09 7.48
N ASN A 561 -2.10 -5.53 6.71
CA ASN A 561 -1.14 -6.51 7.18
C ASN A 561 -0.36 -6.00 8.39
N ARG A 562 -0.09 -6.88 9.34
CA ARG A 562 0.70 -6.60 10.54
C ARG A 562 1.30 -7.87 11.12
N ILE A 563 2.26 -7.73 12.00
CA ILE A 563 2.84 -8.89 12.69
C ILE A 563 1.74 -9.64 13.47
N GLY A 564 1.54 -10.92 13.09
CA GLY A 564 0.51 -11.80 13.64
C GLY A 564 -0.82 -11.82 12.88
N GLN A 565 -0.96 -11.04 11.81
CA GLN A 565 -2.11 -11.08 10.89
C GLN A 565 -1.65 -10.72 9.47
N GLY A 566 -1.24 -11.71 8.71
CA GLY A 566 -0.68 -11.57 7.37
C GLY A 566 -1.56 -12.14 6.27
N ILE A 567 -0.91 -12.50 5.18
CA ILE A 567 -1.53 -12.92 3.92
C ILE A 567 -2.34 -14.23 4.01
N GLU A 568 -2.08 -15.06 5.01
CA GLU A 568 -2.82 -16.31 5.23
C GLU A 568 -4.31 -16.09 5.44
N PHE A 569 -4.72 -14.96 5.98
CA PHE A 569 -6.14 -14.61 6.13
C PHE A 569 -6.73 -14.11 4.82
N ASP A 570 -5.93 -13.44 3.99
CA ASP A 570 -6.35 -13.07 2.65
C ASP A 570 -6.59 -14.29 1.77
N TYR A 571 -5.68 -15.27 1.84
CA TYR A 571 -5.83 -16.58 1.21
C TYR A 571 -7.18 -17.22 1.55
N CYS A 572 -7.55 -17.24 2.84
CA CYS A 572 -8.84 -17.79 3.28
C CYS A 572 -10.04 -17.04 2.71
N CYS A 573 -9.99 -15.70 2.66
CA CYS A 573 -11.07 -14.89 2.12
C CYS A 573 -11.26 -15.11 0.61
N VAL A 574 -10.17 -15.22 -0.16
CA VAL A 574 -10.21 -15.48 -1.61
C VAL A 574 -10.82 -16.83 -1.90
N HIS A 575 -10.36 -17.90 -1.22
CA HIS A 575 -10.91 -19.25 -1.41
C HIS A 575 -12.39 -19.36 -1.00
N ALA A 576 -12.79 -18.69 0.08
CA ALA A 576 -14.19 -18.62 0.46
C ALA A 576 -15.05 -17.95 -0.64
N SER A 577 -14.56 -16.85 -1.20
CA SER A 577 -15.26 -16.17 -2.29
C SER A 577 -15.37 -17.04 -3.54
N MET A 578 -14.28 -17.71 -3.95
CA MET A 578 -14.28 -18.60 -5.12
C MET A 578 -15.28 -19.75 -4.94
N ALA A 579 -15.23 -20.45 -3.82
CA ALA A 579 -16.14 -21.57 -3.53
C ALA A 579 -17.62 -21.13 -3.51
N LEU A 580 -17.93 -19.98 -2.91
CA LEU A 580 -19.30 -19.45 -2.87
C LEU A 580 -19.80 -19.03 -4.25
N ARG A 581 -18.95 -18.44 -5.09
CA ARG A 581 -19.29 -18.10 -6.49
C ARG A 581 -19.61 -19.35 -7.31
N GLU A 582 -18.82 -20.44 -7.16
CA GLU A 582 -19.08 -21.74 -7.79
C GLU A 582 -20.43 -22.33 -7.35
N MET A 583 -20.84 -22.08 -6.11
CA MET A 583 -22.15 -22.48 -5.59
C MET A 583 -23.30 -21.55 -6.07
N GLY A 584 -23.02 -20.50 -6.82
CA GLY A 584 -24.01 -19.57 -7.38
C GLY A 584 -24.38 -18.38 -6.49
N TYR A 585 -23.68 -18.18 -5.36
CA TYR A 585 -23.88 -16.98 -4.53
C TYR A 585 -23.23 -15.75 -5.17
N GLU A 586 -23.77 -14.58 -4.91
CA GLU A 586 -23.11 -13.31 -5.10
C GLU A 586 -22.19 -13.05 -3.88
N THR A 587 -20.90 -12.89 -4.13
CA THR A 587 -19.92 -12.68 -3.07
C THR A 587 -19.58 -11.21 -2.93
N ILE A 588 -19.56 -10.75 -1.68
CA ILE A 588 -19.23 -9.38 -1.32
C ILE A 588 -18.05 -9.44 -0.35
N ILE A 589 -16.97 -8.71 -0.65
CA ILE A 589 -15.84 -8.56 0.28
C ILE A 589 -15.81 -7.12 0.80
N VAL A 590 -15.51 -6.97 2.10
CA VAL A 590 -15.19 -5.68 2.73
C VAL A 590 -13.75 -5.73 3.21
N ASN A 591 -12.90 -4.89 2.66
CA ASN A 591 -11.50 -4.81 3.07
C ASN A 591 -10.91 -3.44 2.73
N SER A 592 -9.94 -2.98 3.52
CA SER A 592 -9.23 -1.71 3.33
C SER A 592 -7.77 -1.86 2.88
N ASN A 593 -7.31 -3.09 2.64
CA ASN A 593 -5.91 -3.37 2.28
C ASN A 593 -5.75 -3.48 0.75
N PRO A 594 -5.06 -2.54 0.09
CA PRO A 594 -4.91 -2.55 -1.36
C PRO A 594 -3.89 -3.58 -1.88
N GLU A 595 -3.05 -4.13 -0.98
CA GLU A 595 -1.97 -5.05 -1.34
C GLU A 595 -2.45 -6.50 -1.56
N THR A 596 -3.70 -6.82 -1.22
CA THR A 596 -4.21 -8.20 -1.13
C THR A 596 -4.91 -8.68 -2.40
N VAL A 597 -4.94 -10.00 -2.60
CA VAL A 597 -5.66 -10.65 -3.71
C VAL A 597 -7.17 -10.62 -3.49
N SER A 598 -7.65 -10.62 -2.23
CA SER A 598 -9.08 -10.47 -1.93
C SER A 598 -9.65 -9.15 -2.43
N THR A 599 -8.81 -8.13 -2.61
CA THR A 599 -9.19 -6.83 -3.17
C THR A 599 -8.98 -6.74 -4.69
N ASP A 600 -8.70 -7.85 -5.38
CA ASP A 600 -8.62 -7.86 -6.85
C ASP A 600 -10.01 -7.78 -7.47
N TYR A 601 -10.08 -7.17 -8.66
CA TYR A 601 -11.33 -6.93 -9.39
C TYR A 601 -12.07 -8.22 -9.78
N ASP A 602 -11.41 -9.38 -9.75
CA ASP A 602 -11.96 -10.69 -10.12
C ASP A 602 -12.17 -11.64 -8.94
N SER A 603 -11.82 -11.24 -7.72
CA SER A 603 -11.90 -12.07 -6.52
C SER A 603 -13.30 -12.17 -5.92
N SER A 604 -14.15 -11.15 -6.12
CA SER A 604 -15.55 -11.15 -5.68
C SER A 604 -16.45 -10.43 -6.68
N ASP A 605 -17.78 -10.60 -6.54
CA ASP A 605 -18.73 -9.86 -7.38
C ASP A 605 -18.82 -8.37 -6.99
N LYS A 606 -18.64 -8.07 -5.68
CA LYS A 606 -18.55 -6.71 -5.14
C LYS A 606 -17.47 -6.61 -4.09
N LEU A 607 -16.76 -5.50 -4.08
CA LEU A 607 -15.78 -5.17 -3.06
C LEU A 607 -16.02 -3.76 -2.54
N PHE A 608 -16.14 -3.63 -1.23
CA PHE A 608 -16.23 -2.35 -0.56
C PHE A 608 -14.87 -2.01 0.06
N PHE A 609 -14.22 -0.95 -0.44
CA PHE A 609 -13.02 -0.38 0.17
C PHE A 609 -13.42 0.49 1.36
N GLU A 610 -13.69 -0.18 2.49
CA GLU A 610 -14.20 0.45 3.70
C GLU A 610 -13.45 -0.01 4.94
N PRO A 611 -13.41 0.84 5.98
CA PRO A 611 -12.90 0.43 7.29
C PRO A 611 -13.68 -0.76 7.85
N LEU A 612 -12.99 -1.68 8.52
CA LEU A 612 -13.61 -2.79 9.23
C LEU A 612 -14.07 -2.32 10.63
N THR A 613 -14.99 -1.37 10.67
CA THR A 613 -15.63 -0.87 11.89
C THR A 613 -17.10 -1.28 11.95
N LEU A 614 -17.69 -1.24 13.15
CA LEU A 614 -19.10 -1.58 13.29
C LEU A 614 -20.00 -0.67 12.44
N GLU A 615 -19.74 0.63 12.45
CA GLU A 615 -20.48 1.62 11.67
C GLU A 615 -20.45 1.31 10.17
N ASP A 616 -19.22 1.18 9.61
CA ASP A 616 -19.05 1.02 8.17
C ASP A 616 -19.61 -0.34 7.68
N VAL A 617 -19.40 -1.42 8.45
CA VAL A 617 -19.92 -2.76 8.10
C VAL A 617 -21.44 -2.82 8.19
N LEU A 618 -22.06 -2.19 9.21
CA LEU A 618 -23.52 -2.17 9.33
C LEU A 618 -24.17 -1.44 8.16
N HIS A 619 -23.58 -0.34 7.67
CA HIS A 619 -24.10 0.37 6.50
C HIS A 619 -24.08 -0.51 5.23
N ILE A 620 -23.00 -1.28 5.04
CA ILE A 620 -22.90 -2.22 3.92
C ILE A 620 -23.94 -3.33 4.05
N CYS A 621 -24.13 -3.87 5.26
CA CYS A 621 -25.15 -4.88 5.51
C CYS A 621 -26.59 -4.36 5.27
N GLU A 622 -26.87 -3.09 5.60
CA GLU A 622 -28.16 -2.44 5.33
C GLU A 622 -28.39 -2.21 3.83
N GLN A 623 -27.33 -1.81 3.11
CA GLN A 623 -27.38 -1.60 1.67
C GLN A 623 -27.55 -2.92 0.91
N GLU A 624 -26.72 -3.91 1.20
CA GLU A 624 -26.64 -5.15 0.43
C GLU A 624 -27.58 -6.26 0.92
N LYS A 625 -27.99 -6.23 2.18
CA LYS A 625 -28.89 -7.21 2.83
C LYS A 625 -28.41 -8.65 2.61
N PRO A 626 -27.18 -8.99 3.02
CA PRO A 626 -26.62 -10.32 2.78
C PRO A 626 -27.42 -11.40 3.51
N ASP A 627 -27.55 -12.60 2.87
CA ASP A 627 -28.13 -13.79 3.46
C ASP A 627 -27.23 -14.40 4.55
N GLY A 628 -25.94 -14.08 4.53
CA GLY A 628 -24.97 -14.49 5.53
C GLY A 628 -23.71 -13.64 5.52
N VAL A 629 -23.08 -13.49 6.69
CA VAL A 629 -21.83 -12.78 6.90
C VAL A 629 -20.79 -13.70 7.53
N ILE A 630 -19.63 -13.84 6.89
CA ILE A 630 -18.49 -14.63 7.35
C ILE A 630 -17.49 -13.72 8.04
N VAL A 631 -17.17 -14.00 9.32
CA VAL A 631 -16.27 -13.22 10.15
C VAL A 631 -14.97 -13.93 10.53
N GLN A 632 -14.86 -15.25 10.31
CA GLN A 632 -13.72 -16.04 10.82
C GLN A 632 -12.53 -16.14 9.87
N PHE A 633 -12.63 -15.69 8.61
CA PHE A 633 -11.55 -15.83 7.63
C PHE A 633 -10.59 -14.63 7.59
N GLY A 634 -11.03 -13.45 8.03
CA GLY A 634 -10.23 -12.23 8.04
C GLY A 634 -9.33 -12.04 9.29
N GLY A 635 -9.13 -13.08 10.10
CA GLY A 635 -8.35 -12.98 11.34
C GLY A 635 -9.09 -12.30 12.48
N GLN A 636 -8.33 -11.73 13.42
CA GLN A 636 -8.89 -11.16 14.67
C GLN A 636 -9.79 -9.94 14.43
N THR A 637 -9.55 -9.15 13.41
CA THR A 637 -10.31 -7.93 13.13
C THR A 637 -11.80 -8.18 12.97
N PRO A 638 -12.26 -9.02 12.03
CA PRO A 638 -13.68 -9.27 11.90
C PRO A 638 -14.25 -10.12 13.06
N LEU A 639 -13.46 -10.96 13.71
CA LEU A 639 -13.91 -11.71 14.89
C LEU A 639 -14.33 -10.76 16.02
N ASN A 640 -13.60 -9.66 16.22
CA ASN A 640 -13.95 -8.66 17.23
C ASN A 640 -15.29 -7.95 16.97
N LEU A 641 -15.79 -7.98 15.74
CA LEU A 641 -17.09 -7.39 15.36
C LEU A 641 -18.26 -8.36 15.51
N ALA A 642 -18.02 -9.67 15.63
CA ALA A 642 -19.04 -10.70 15.53
C ALA A 642 -20.23 -10.48 16.48
N ASN A 643 -19.98 -10.30 17.77
CA ASN A 643 -21.02 -10.09 18.79
C ASN A 643 -21.83 -8.80 18.55
N ALA A 644 -21.14 -7.71 18.17
CA ALA A 644 -21.81 -6.45 17.91
C ALA A 644 -22.67 -6.51 16.64
N LEU A 645 -22.20 -7.17 15.59
CA LEU A 645 -22.98 -7.38 14.36
C LEU A 645 -24.20 -8.25 14.60
N GLU A 646 -24.07 -9.36 15.36
CA GLU A 646 -25.20 -10.22 15.73
C GLU A 646 -26.25 -9.46 16.54
N ALA A 647 -25.84 -8.61 17.49
CA ALA A 647 -26.72 -7.77 18.28
C ALA A 647 -27.57 -6.79 17.44
N HIS A 648 -27.07 -6.41 16.25
CA HIS A 648 -27.79 -5.60 15.26
C HIS A 648 -28.57 -6.44 14.22
N GLY A 649 -28.68 -7.76 14.42
CA GLY A 649 -29.46 -8.65 13.56
C GLY A 649 -28.74 -9.07 12.28
N VAL A 650 -27.43 -8.88 12.16
CA VAL A 650 -26.64 -9.35 11.03
C VAL A 650 -26.52 -10.89 11.08
N PRO A 651 -26.84 -11.60 9.98
CA PRO A 651 -26.84 -13.06 9.97
C PRO A 651 -25.42 -13.64 9.87
N ILE A 652 -24.76 -13.84 11.00
CA ILE A 652 -23.42 -14.46 11.04
C ILE A 652 -23.53 -15.94 10.68
N ILE A 653 -22.73 -16.40 9.74
CA ILE A 653 -22.64 -17.79 9.31
C ILE A 653 -21.22 -18.35 9.49
N GLY A 654 -21.11 -19.68 9.45
CA GLY A 654 -19.88 -20.40 9.79
C GLY A 654 -19.78 -20.64 11.29
N THR A 655 -18.77 -20.08 11.95
CA THR A 655 -18.64 -20.16 13.41
C THR A 655 -19.59 -19.14 14.07
N SER A 656 -20.46 -19.59 14.95
CA SER A 656 -21.39 -18.70 15.65
C SER A 656 -20.66 -17.73 16.59
N PRO A 657 -21.16 -16.49 16.81
CA PRO A 657 -20.57 -15.55 17.76
C PRO A 657 -20.39 -16.14 19.16
N LYS A 658 -21.34 -16.95 19.63
CA LYS A 658 -21.22 -17.67 20.90
C LYS A 658 -20.04 -18.65 20.93
N ALA A 659 -19.77 -19.38 19.83
CA ALA A 659 -18.64 -20.29 19.76
C ALA A 659 -17.30 -19.53 19.64
N ILE A 660 -17.31 -18.39 18.95
CA ILE A 660 -16.15 -17.48 18.88
C ILE A 660 -15.82 -16.96 20.28
N ASP A 661 -16.80 -16.44 21.01
CA ASP A 661 -16.64 -15.91 22.36
C ASP A 661 -16.12 -17.01 23.32
N LEU A 662 -16.67 -18.22 23.23
CA LEU A 662 -16.23 -19.35 24.04
C LEU A 662 -14.76 -19.74 23.78
N ALA A 663 -14.28 -19.57 22.55
CA ALA A 663 -12.92 -19.91 22.17
C ALA A 663 -11.90 -18.76 22.45
N GLU A 664 -12.33 -17.51 22.27
CA GLU A 664 -11.46 -16.32 22.39
C GLU A 664 -11.36 -15.80 23.82
N ASP A 665 -12.44 -15.90 24.62
CA ASP A 665 -12.41 -15.49 26.00
C ASP A 665 -11.66 -16.53 26.87
N ARG A 666 -10.60 -16.09 27.53
CA ARG A 666 -9.73 -16.98 28.32
C ARG A 666 -10.43 -17.65 29.48
N GLU A 667 -11.42 -17.00 30.10
CA GLU A 667 -12.18 -17.54 31.22
C GLU A 667 -13.16 -18.60 30.74
N HIS A 668 -13.93 -18.28 29.69
CA HIS A 668 -14.87 -19.20 29.05
C HIS A 668 -14.15 -20.44 28.50
N PHE A 669 -13.01 -20.24 27.82
CA PHE A 669 -12.22 -21.34 27.28
C PHE A 669 -11.64 -22.22 28.39
N SER A 670 -11.11 -21.64 29.47
CA SER A 670 -10.59 -22.36 30.63
C SER A 670 -11.71 -23.22 31.31
N ALA A 671 -12.92 -22.65 31.43
CA ALA A 671 -14.06 -23.36 31.97
C ALA A 671 -14.45 -24.55 31.07
N LEU A 672 -14.47 -24.35 29.75
CA LEU A 672 -14.76 -25.41 28.78
C LEU A 672 -13.72 -26.53 28.85
N LEU A 673 -12.43 -26.24 28.92
CA LEU A 673 -11.38 -27.26 29.03
C LEU A 673 -11.52 -28.08 30.32
N LYS A 674 -11.94 -27.45 31.42
CA LYS A 674 -12.22 -28.10 32.68
C LYS A 674 -13.40 -29.05 32.59
N GLU A 675 -14.50 -28.64 31.94
CA GLU A 675 -15.69 -29.45 31.69
C GLU A 675 -15.38 -30.67 30.85
N LEU A 676 -14.52 -30.51 29.83
CA LEU A 676 -14.06 -31.57 28.95
C LEU A 676 -13.00 -32.48 29.59
N GLY A 677 -12.52 -32.18 30.81
CA GLY A 677 -11.47 -32.94 31.49
C GLY A 677 -10.09 -32.82 30.83
N LEU A 678 -9.88 -31.79 30.02
CA LEU A 678 -8.60 -31.52 29.36
C LEU A 678 -7.65 -30.76 30.28
N LYS A 679 -6.36 -31.12 30.22
CA LYS A 679 -5.33 -30.47 31.04
C LYS A 679 -4.92 -29.13 30.39
N GLN A 680 -4.80 -28.11 31.22
CA GLN A 680 -4.27 -26.80 30.89
C GLN A 680 -3.30 -26.33 31.99
N ALA A 681 -2.52 -25.30 31.72
CA ALA A 681 -1.73 -24.65 32.75
C ALA A 681 -2.65 -24.03 33.81
N ASP A 682 -2.21 -24.01 35.07
CA ASP A 682 -2.95 -23.30 36.12
C ASP A 682 -3.03 -21.83 35.77
N ALA A 683 -4.23 -21.29 35.69
CA ALA A 683 -4.52 -19.96 35.25
C ALA A 683 -5.61 -19.28 36.09
N GLY A 684 -5.75 -17.99 35.90
CA GLY A 684 -6.83 -17.18 36.42
C GLY A 684 -6.87 -15.85 35.69
N THR A 685 -8.06 -15.25 35.61
CA THR A 685 -8.30 -13.93 35.02
C THR A 685 -8.47 -12.90 36.14
N ALA A 686 -7.89 -11.73 35.97
CA ALA A 686 -7.98 -10.61 36.92
C ALA A 686 -8.26 -9.30 36.19
N THR A 687 -9.11 -8.47 36.77
CA THR A 687 -9.42 -7.12 36.29
C THR A 687 -8.80 -6.02 37.15
N ASN A 688 -8.19 -6.37 38.27
CA ASN A 688 -7.50 -5.49 39.18
C ASN A 688 -6.23 -6.14 39.76
N VAL A 689 -5.39 -5.35 40.44
CA VAL A 689 -4.08 -5.78 40.95
C VAL A 689 -4.23 -6.74 42.12
N GLU A 690 -5.23 -6.56 42.96
CA GLU A 690 -5.48 -7.40 44.14
C GLU A 690 -5.85 -8.84 43.72
N ASP A 691 -6.73 -8.99 42.77
CA ASP A 691 -7.10 -10.30 42.23
C ASP A 691 -5.91 -10.95 41.51
N ALA A 692 -5.13 -10.17 40.75
CA ALA A 692 -3.91 -10.67 40.10
C ALA A 692 -2.91 -11.20 41.14
N ALA A 693 -2.70 -10.52 42.25
CA ALA A 693 -1.82 -10.95 43.32
C ALA A 693 -2.33 -12.24 44.01
N ALA A 694 -3.65 -12.35 44.22
CA ALA A 694 -4.25 -13.55 44.79
C ALA A 694 -4.11 -14.76 43.86
N ILE A 695 -4.29 -14.55 42.54
CA ILE A 695 -4.09 -15.61 41.54
C ILE A 695 -2.60 -16.03 41.48
N ALA A 696 -1.67 -15.09 41.46
CA ALA A 696 -0.24 -15.37 41.47
C ALA A 696 0.15 -16.20 42.74
N ALA A 697 -0.32 -15.83 43.91
CA ALA A 697 -0.09 -16.57 45.12
C ALA A 697 -0.68 -18.00 45.11
N ARG A 698 -1.77 -18.21 44.38
CA ARG A 698 -2.39 -19.54 44.23
C ARG A 698 -1.63 -20.43 43.25
N ILE A 699 -1.06 -19.85 42.18
CA ILE A 699 -0.37 -20.59 41.13
C ILE A 699 1.06 -20.91 41.50
N GLY A 700 1.74 -20.08 42.28
CA GLY A 700 3.12 -20.23 42.76
C GLY A 700 4.10 -19.29 42.11
#